data_640764577f4d6df429748eb34ed934dc
#
_entry.id   640764577f4d6df429748eb34ed934dc
#
_cell.length_a   1.000
_cell.length_b   1.000
_cell.length_c   1.000
_cell.angle_alpha   90.00
_cell.angle_beta   90.00
_cell.angle_gamma   90.00
#
_symmetry.space_group_name_H-M   'P 1'
#
loop_
_entity.id
_entity.type
_entity.pdbx_description
1 polymer ?
#
loop_
_entity_poly.entity_id
_entity_poly.type
_entity_poly.pdbx_seq_one_letter_code
_entity_poly.pdbx_strand_id
1 'polypeptide(L)'
;MSIAKTNFANLRVAAFESRRATDMARLIERNDGVAFVSPSMREVAVDEDRPTIDFANRLITGQVDVVIFLTGVGIRQMIARIERHVDMQRFTDSLSDIKTVVRGPKPLAVLRELGIAPTVQVPAPNTWREILSTLDEKLPVVNQHVAVQEYGISNVSLIAGLEARGAAVESVAIYRWALPEDIGPLQENIRRIVDGEVDIAMFTSAQQLDHLLQVAESIELGDEVRQALTRIVIASIGPTTSERFESHGLGVDFEPSHGKMGQLVNECAQQSAELVAAKRSQGVRLSRDAALGEQDTNAPWYDSPFLRACRREPVPYTPIWLMRQAGRYMQEYRDVRAKTTFLELCKNPQLCSEVMCTAVDKLGVDAAIIFSDLLPILEPMGLDLEFVKGDGPKIHNPVREAGEVDRVRELANLDQLQFVVDTVAHTRRDMPDHIPVIGFAGAPFTLASYAIEGGSSRSFLHTKTLMYREPSAWHDLMQRLSRSIVLYLNAQIAAGAQAVQLFDSWVGCLGPSDYRTYVLSHIREIVAGLTPGTPLIHFGTGNPTLLPLQAEAGGDVVGVDWRIDLADAWETIGHDRAVQGNLDPLTLLADKDTIAARATEVLDAANNRPGHIFNLGHGVLQQTPVENAKFLVDFVREKSAR
;
A
#
# COMPACT_ATOMS: atom_id res chain seq x y z
N MET A 1 -19.05 16.75 -22.86
CA MET A 1 -18.57 16.28 -21.55
C MET A 1 -17.15 16.79 -21.39
N SER A 2 -16.95 17.74 -20.50
CA SER A 2 -15.61 18.20 -20.12
C SER A 2 -14.97 17.08 -19.32
N ILE A 3 -13.89 16.50 -19.84
CA ILE A 3 -13.02 15.61 -19.05
C ILE A 3 -12.57 16.44 -17.86
N ALA A 4 -12.97 16.06 -16.66
CA ALA A 4 -12.49 16.70 -15.44
C ALA A 4 -10.94 16.66 -15.51
N LYS A 5 -10.30 17.84 -15.52
CA LYS A 5 -8.85 17.92 -15.43
C LYS A 5 -8.48 17.31 -14.09
N THR A 6 -7.88 16.14 -14.11
CA THR A 6 -7.23 15.55 -12.94
C THR A 6 -6.10 16.51 -12.53
N ASN A 7 -6.15 17.01 -11.30
CA ASN A 7 -5.25 17.99 -10.72
C ASN A 7 -4.98 17.64 -9.26
N PHE A 8 -4.23 18.44 -8.54
CA PHE A 8 -3.94 18.17 -7.12
C PHE A 8 -5.13 18.35 -6.16
N ALA A 9 -6.23 18.93 -6.60
CA ALA A 9 -7.45 19.10 -5.80
C ALA A 9 -7.18 19.65 -4.38
N ASN A 10 -6.39 20.72 -4.27
CA ASN A 10 -5.91 21.36 -3.05
C ASN A 10 -4.97 20.50 -2.16
N LEU A 11 -4.39 19.42 -2.67
CA LEU A 11 -3.34 18.71 -1.97
C LEU A 11 -2.13 19.60 -1.70
N ARG A 12 -1.50 19.41 -0.56
CA ARG A 12 -0.36 20.20 -0.07
C ARG A 12 0.93 19.58 -0.58
N VAL A 13 1.65 20.31 -1.41
CA VAL A 13 2.82 19.83 -2.16
C VAL A 13 4.07 20.56 -1.70
N ALA A 14 5.00 19.85 -1.04
CA ALA A 14 6.33 20.35 -0.74
C ALA A 14 7.27 20.10 -1.93
N ALA A 15 8.12 21.08 -2.25
CA ALA A 15 9.16 20.92 -3.26
C ALA A 15 10.43 21.66 -2.85
N PHE A 16 11.60 21.13 -3.27
CA PHE A 16 12.90 21.57 -2.77
C PHE A 16 13.75 22.23 -3.87
N GLU A 17 13.09 22.71 -4.93
CA GLU A 17 13.73 23.35 -6.08
C GLU A 17 14.33 24.71 -5.69
N SER A 18 15.61 24.94 -6.06
CA SER A 18 16.35 26.15 -5.71
C SER A 18 16.38 27.16 -6.85
N ARG A 19 16.85 26.76 -8.04
CA ARG A 19 17.06 27.68 -9.17
C ARG A 19 15.76 28.19 -9.78
N ARG A 20 14.72 27.39 -9.76
CA ARG A 20 13.42 27.66 -10.37
C ARG A 20 12.28 27.49 -9.37
N ALA A 21 12.51 27.90 -8.12
CA ALA A 21 11.55 27.78 -7.04
C ALA A 21 10.20 28.45 -7.38
N THR A 22 10.23 29.67 -7.94
CA THR A 22 9.03 30.40 -8.35
C THR A 22 8.27 29.68 -9.50
N ASP A 23 8.98 29.07 -10.46
CA ASP A 23 8.35 28.32 -11.53
C ASP A 23 7.73 27.03 -11.01
N MET A 24 8.39 26.37 -10.06
CA MET A 24 7.86 25.17 -9.38
C MET A 24 6.56 25.50 -8.65
N ALA A 25 6.54 26.55 -7.84
CA ALA A 25 5.33 26.99 -7.14
C ALA A 25 4.18 27.27 -8.11
N ARG A 26 4.42 28.06 -9.17
CA ARG A 26 3.42 28.34 -10.20
C ARG A 26 2.89 27.09 -10.92
N LEU A 27 3.74 26.11 -11.16
CA LEU A 27 3.31 24.86 -11.79
C LEU A 27 2.39 24.05 -10.86
N ILE A 28 2.70 23.95 -9.58
CA ILE A 28 1.87 23.30 -8.58
C ILE A 28 0.52 24.00 -8.46
N GLU A 29 0.52 25.33 -8.31
CA GLU A 29 -0.69 26.16 -8.19
C GLU A 29 -1.59 26.11 -9.45
N ARG A 30 -1.00 26.05 -10.66
CA ARG A 30 -1.74 25.88 -11.92
C ARG A 30 -2.45 24.53 -12.03
N ASN A 31 -2.02 23.54 -11.25
CA ASN A 31 -2.65 22.25 -11.13
C ASN A 31 -3.48 22.15 -9.83
N ASP A 32 -3.95 23.28 -9.30
CA ASP A 32 -4.80 23.39 -8.11
C ASP A 32 -4.18 22.72 -6.85
N GLY A 33 -2.85 22.78 -6.69
CA GLY A 33 -2.14 22.36 -5.49
C GLY A 33 -1.77 23.53 -4.57
N VAL A 34 -1.61 23.26 -3.29
CA VAL A 34 -1.05 24.22 -2.32
C VAL A 34 0.48 24.02 -2.28
N ALA A 35 1.23 25.01 -2.77
CA ALA A 35 2.67 24.90 -2.96
C ALA A 35 3.47 25.34 -1.72
N PHE A 36 4.33 24.46 -1.21
CA PHE A 36 5.35 24.72 -0.19
C PHE A 36 6.73 24.54 -0.79
N VAL A 37 7.29 25.57 -1.43
CA VAL A 37 8.58 25.49 -2.12
C VAL A 37 9.66 26.13 -1.29
N SER A 38 10.69 25.36 -0.92
CA SER A 38 11.88 25.82 -0.20
C SER A 38 13.15 25.49 -0.95
N PRO A 39 14.01 26.46 -1.26
CA PRO A 39 15.36 26.16 -1.73
C PRO A 39 16.10 25.25 -0.75
N SER A 40 16.73 24.19 -1.26
CA SER A 40 17.47 23.25 -0.43
C SER A 40 18.97 23.19 -0.76
N MET A 41 19.41 23.87 -1.82
CA MET A 41 20.79 23.84 -2.25
C MET A 41 21.21 25.09 -3.02
N ARG A 42 22.51 25.42 -2.93
CA ARG A 42 23.17 26.43 -3.75
C ARG A 42 24.47 25.91 -4.33
N GLU A 43 24.87 26.44 -5.46
CA GLU A 43 26.17 26.15 -6.05
C GLU A 43 27.25 27.00 -5.33
N VAL A 44 28.26 26.32 -4.86
CA VAL A 44 29.44 26.97 -4.31
C VAL A 44 30.65 26.55 -5.14
N ALA A 45 31.43 27.54 -5.56
CA ALA A 45 32.70 27.25 -6.20
C ALA A 45 33.57 26.40 -5.25
N VAL A 46 34.32 25.46 -5.78
CA VAL A 46 35.41 24.83 -5.03
C VAL A 46 36.46 25.88 -4.81
N ASP A 47 36.92 26.07 -3.56
CA ASP A 47 37.78 27.19 -3.17
C ASP A 47 39.19 27.16 -3.79
N GLU A 48 39.58 26.02 -4.40
CA GLU A 48 40.85 25.84 -5.06
C GLU A 48 40.66 25.65 -6.56
N ASP A 49 41.14 26.61 -7.39
CA ASP A 49 41.17 26.46 -8.85
C ASP A 49 42.26 25.48 -9.32
N ARG A 50 43.21 25.16 -8.43
CA ARG A 50 44.38 24.33 -8.74
C ARG A 50 44.06 22.97 -9.36
N PRO A 51 43.13 22.14 -8.85
CA PRO A 51 42.81 20.85 -9.48
C PRO A 51 42.30 21.00 -10.93
N THR A 52 41.50 22.04 -11.20
CA THR A 52 40.97 22.31 -12.55
C THR A 52 42.05 22.79 -13.50
N ILE A 53 43.00 23.63 -13.02
CA ILE A 53 44.17 24.11 -13.76
C ILE A 53 45.13 22.96 -14.03
N ASP A 54 45.38 22.12 -13.03
CA ASP A 54 46.24 20.94 -13.16
C ASP A 54 45.68 19.94 -14.17
N PHE A 55 44.38 19.71 -14.16
CA PHE A 55 43.68 18.93 -15.19
C PHE A 55 43.88 19.53 -16.59
N ALA A 56 43.68 20.84 -16.76
CA ALA A 56 43.85 21.51 -18.05
C ALA A 56 45.28 21.38 -18.59
N ASN A 57 46.27 21.49 -17.71
CA ASN A 57 47.68 21.31 -18.07
C ASN A 57 47.99 19.86 -18.46
N ARG A 58 47.46 18.86 -17.76
CA ARG A 58 47.63 17.44 -18.14
C ARG A 58 46.97 17.15 -19.49
N LEU A 59 45.81 17.74 -19.76
CA LEU A 59 45.13 17.63 -21.05
C LEU A 59 46.04 18.19 -22.18
N ILE A 60 46.55 19.43 -22.01
CA ILE A 60 47.42 20.10 -23.00
C ILE A 60 48.73 19.33 -23.23
N THR A 61 49.21 18.61 -22.22
CA THR A 61 50.45 17.81 -22.31
C THR A 61 50.21 16.35 -22.74
N GLY A 62 49.00 16.00 -23.15
CA GLY A 62 48.66 14.68 -23.70
C GLY A 62 48.64 13.55 -22.65
N GLN A 63 48.34 13.86 -21.38
CA GLN A 63 48.27 12.88 -20.29
C GLN A 63 46.86 12.41 -19.99
N VAL A 64 45.84 12.81 -20.80
CA VAL A 64 44.45 12.43 -20.69
C VAL A 64 44.00 11.88 -22.05
N ASP A 65 43.43 10.67 -22.06
CA ASP A 65 43.01 10.00 -23.28
C ASP A 65 41.50 10.22 -23.56
N VAL A 66 40.70 10.30 -22.50
CA VAL A 66 39.23 10.43 -22.57
C VAL A 66 38.76 11.45 -21.56
N VAL A 67 37.81 12.33 -21.96
CA VAL A 67 37.11 13.21 -21.02
C VAL A 67 35.60 12.93 -21.09
N ILE A 68 34.99 12.69 -19.92
CA ILE A 68 33.54 12.49 -19.76
C ILE A 68 32.92 13.75 -19.17
N PHE A 69 32.09 14.42 -19.94
CA PHE A 69 31.36 15.62 -19.52
C PHE A 69 29.95 15.30 -19.03
N LEU A 70 29.69 15.53 -17.73
CA LEU A 70 28.41 15.23 -17.11
C LEU A 70 27.42 16.40 -17.20
N THR A 71 27.89 17.67 -17.18
CA THR A 71 27.01 18.84 -17.22
C THR A 71 27.54 19.99 -18.06
N GLY A 72 26.64 20.71 -18.73
CA GLY A 72 27.01 21.92 -19.47
C GLY A 72 27.43 23.08 -18.56
N VAL A 73 26.84 23.21 -17.37
CA VAL A 73 27.22 24.21 -16.37
C VAL A 73 28.67 23.96 -15.88
N GLY A 74 28.99 22.70 -15.61
CA GLY A 74 30.37 22.34 -15.21
C GLY A 74 31.40 22.69 -16.26
N ILE A 75 31.12 22.46 -17.57
CA ILE A 75 32.04 22.87 -18.65
C ILE A 75 32.22 24.38 -18.66
N ARG A 76 31.14 25.18 -18.57
CA ARG A 76 31.24 26.65 -18.58
C ARG A 76 32.06 27.18 -17.39
N GLN A 77 31.83 26.63 -16.19
CA GLN A 77 32.56 27.01 -14.99
C GLN A 77 34.03 26.58 -15.05
N MET A 78 34.30 25.39 -15.62
CA MET A 78 35.68 24.94 -15.85
C MET A 78 36.43 25.93 -16.74
N ILE A 79 35.82 26.30 -17.88
CA ILE A 79 36.41 27.28 -18.82
C ILE A 79 36.67 28.62 -18.13
N ALA A 80 35.69 29.17 -17.43
CA ALA A 80 35.81 30.45 -16.73
C ALA A 80 36.96 30.47 -15.68
N ARG A 81 37.32 29.32 -15.14
CA ARG A 81 38.44 29.19 -14.19
C ARG A 81 39.77 29.09 -14.86
N ILE A 82 39.87 28.32 -15.95
CA ILE A 82 41.14 28.07 -16.60
C ILE A 82 41.56 29.18 -17.58
N GLU A 83 40.61 29.99 -18.11
CA GLU A 83 40.84 31.00 -19.14
C GLU A 83 41.92 32.02 -18.81
N ARG A 84 42.20 32.26 -17.50
CA ARG A 84 43.25 33.19 -17.03
C ARG A 84 44.59 32.52 -16.73
N HIS A 85 44.62 31.19 -16.80
CA HIS A 85 45.76 30.41 -16.32
C HIS A 85 46.41 29.51 -17.38
N VAL A 86 45.64 29.19 -18.46
CA VAL A 86 46.11 28.35 -19.56
C VAL A 86 45.81 28.98 -20.91
N ASP A 87 46.56 28.58 -21.93
CA ASP A 87 46.30 28.95 -23.31
C ASP A 87 45.04 28.25 -23.79
N MET A 88 43.95 29.01 -23.95
CA MET A 88 42.62 28.48 -24.30
C MET A 88 42.58 27.87 -25.71
N GLN A 89 43.40 28.38 -26.66
CA GLN A 89 43.48 27.78 -27.98
C GLN A 89 44.11 26.37 -27.88
N ARG A 90 45.21 26.25 -27.18
CA ARG A 90 45.83 24.94 -26.94
C ARG A 90 44.93 23.98 -26.18
N PHE A 91 44.18 24.47 -25.20
CA PHE A 91 43.24 23.65 -24.45
C PHE A 91 42.13 23.11 -25.38
N THR A 92 41.52 23.95 -26.20
CA THR A 92 40.45 23.53 -27.12
C THR A 92 40.97 22.62 -28.24
N ASP A 93 42.17 22.88 -28.74
CA ASP A 93 42.82 22.02 -29.74
C ASP A 93 43.09 20.62 -29.12
N SER A 94 43.69 20.56 -27.94
CA SER A 94 43.92 19.30 -27.23
C SER A 94 42.61 18.56 -26.90
N LEU A 95 41.57 19.28 -26.53
CA LEU A 95 40.26 18.68 -26.27
C LEU A 95 39.58 18.14 -27.56
N SER A 96 39.90 18.71 -28.72
CA SER A 96 39.46 18.24 -30.04
C SER A 96 40.23 17.00 -30.52
N ASP A 97 41.49 16.84 -30.06
CA ASP A 97 42.38 15.73 -30.44
C ASP A 97 42.15 14.45 -29.63
N ILE A 98 41.53 14.55 -28.45
CA ILE A 98 41.23 13.41 -27.58
C ILE A 98 39.78 12.93 -27.73
N LYS A 99 39.49 11.80 -27.10
CA LYS A 99 38.12 11.24 -27.09
C LYS A 99 37.26 11.95 -26.05
N THR A 100 36.13 12.51 -26.49
CA THR A 100 35.19 13.22 -25.62
C THR A 100 33.82 12.52 -25.57
N VAL A 101 33.32 12.33 -24.36
CA VAL A 101 32.02 11.69 -24.10
C VAL A 101 31.11 12.70 -23.43
N VAL A 102 29.90 12.89 -23.97
CA VAL A 102 28.89 13.77 -23.39
C VAL A 102 27.70 12.98 -22.87
N ARG A 103 27.36 13.18 -21.59
CA ARG A 103 26.26 12.47 -20.95
C ARG A 103 24.89 12.76 -21.60
N GLY A 104 24.69 13.95 -22.15
CA GLY A 104 23.41 14.33 -22.69
C GLY A 104 23.41 15.66 -23.44
N PRO A 105 22.22 16.23 -23.74
CA PRO A 105 22.10 17.39 -24.63
C PRO A 105 22.71 18.69 -24.08
N LYS A 106 22.74 18.87 -22.74
CA LYS A 106 23.29 20.11 -22.13
C LYS A 106 24.83 20.24 -22.29
N PRO A 107 25.65 19.23 -21.94
CA PRO A 107 27.07 19.28 -22.23
C PRO A 107 27.36 19.29 -23.74
N LEU A 108 26.57 18.59 -24.57
CA LEU A 108 26.69 18.63 -26.02
C LEU A 108 26.57 20.05 -26.59
N ALA A 109 25.60 20.83 -26.12
CA ALA A 109 25.41 22.20 -26.57
C ALA A 109 26.64 23.08 -26.30
N VAL A 110 27.25 22.92 -25.10
CA VAL A 110 28.42 23.72 -24.72
C VAL A 110 29.65 23.32 -25.54
N LEU A 111 29.90 22.03 -25.79
CA LEU A 111 31.02 21.62 -26.65
C LEU A 111 30.85 22.15 -28.09
N ARG A 112 29.63 22.18 -28.63
CA ARG A 112 29.34 22.76 -29.94
C ARG A 112 29.63 24.28 -29.98
N GLU A 113 29.32 25.02 -28.93
CA GLU A 113 29.66 26.45 -28.81
C GLU A 113 31.16 26.67 -28.87
N LEU A 114 31.96 25.70 -28.38
CA LEU A 114 33.42 25.71 -28.43
C LEU A 114 33.97 25.17 -29.76
N GLY A 115 33.13 24.80 -30.71
CA GLY A 115 33.53 24.21 -31.99
C GLY A 115 33.97 22.75 -31.90
N ILE A 116 33.72 22.06 -30.78
CA ILE A 116 34.14 20.68 -30.55
C ILE A 116 32.99 19.71 -30.83
N ALA A 117 33.23 18.72 -31.69
CA ALA A 117 32.32 17.61 -31.89
C ALA A 117 32.67 16.46 -30.96
N PRO A 118 31.76 16.03 -30.05
CA PRO A 118 32.09 14.93 -29.15
C PRO A 118 32.22 13.61 -29.91
N THR A 119 33.16 12.75 -29.43
CA THR A 119 33.34 11.40 -29.97
C THR A 119 32.12 10.51 -29.73
N VAL A 120 31.52 10.64 -28.55
CA VAL A 120 30.36 9.81 -28.14
C VAL A 120 29.33 10.66 -27.42
N GLN A 121 28.07 10.49 -27.80
CA GLN A 121 26.91 11.00 -27.08
C GLN A 121 26.16 9.82 -26.44
N VAL A 122 25.90 9.89 -25.15
CA VAL A 122 25.20 8.87 -24.37
C VAL A 122 23.67 9.01 -24.62
N PRO A 123 22.95 7.90 -24.88
CA PRO A 123 21.51 7.91 -25.07
C PRO A 123 20.73 8.19 -23.76
N ALA A 124 19.47 8.59 -23.89
CA ALA A 124 18.57 8.68 -22.74
C ALA A 124 18.36 7.27 -22.12
N PRO A 125 18.19 7.19 -20.81
CA PRO A 125 17.95 8.24 -19.80
C PRO A 125 19.21 8.98 -19.28
N ASN A 126 20.38 8.79 -19.86
CA ASN A 126 21.62 9.51 -19.58
C ASN A 126 22.13 9.29 -18.12
N THR A 127 21.97 8.09 -17.58
CA THR A 127 22.52 7.72 -16.26
C THR A 127 23.98 7.22 -16.40
N TRP A 128 24.59 6.90 -15.29
CA TRP A 128 25.92 6.32 -15.29
C TRP A 128 25.95 4.92 -15.96
N ARG A 129 24.83 4.18 -15.94
CA ARG A 129 24.71 2.88 -16.60
C ARG A 129 24.82 3.00 -18.11
N GLU A 130 24.11 3.97 -18.70
CA GLU A 130 24.21 4.24 -20.15
C GLU A 130 25.58 4.77 -20.54
N ILE A 131 26.24 5.54 -19.67
CA ILE A 131 27.64 5.94 -19.93
C ILE A 131 28.52 4.69 -20.06
N LEU A 132 28.49 3.80 -19.07
CA LEU A 132 29.31 2.58 -19.06
C LEU A 132 28.95 1.64 -20.22
N SER A 133 27.68 1.39 -20.49
CA SER A 133 27.25 0.57 -21.63
C SER A 133 27.67 1.15 -22.98
N THR A 134 27.55 2.46 -23.14
CA THR A 134 27.99 3.15 -24.38
C THR A 134 29.50 3.08 -24.56
N LEU A 135 30.28 3.16 -23.47
CA LEU A 135 31.73 2.99 -23.51
C LEU A 135 32.12 1.56 -23.89
N ASP A 136 31.45 0.55 -23.34
CA ASP A 136 31.67 -0.85 -23.68
C ASP A 136 31.46 -1.12 -25.18
N GLU A 137 30.44 -0.50 -25.77
CA GLU A 137 30.06 -0.71 -27.19
C GLU A 137 30.93 0.10 -28.16
N LYS A 138 31.24 1.38 -27.84
CA LYS A 138 31.77 2.35 -28.81
C LYS A 138 33.16 2.85 -28.49
N LEU A 139 33.58 2.82 -27.24
CA LEU A 139 34.82 3.44 -26.80
C LEU A 139 35.42 2.72 -25.58
N PRO A 140 35.95 1.50 -25.71
CA PRO A 140 36.55 0.78 -24.60
C PRO A 140 37.67 1.59 -23.94
N VAL A 141 37.68 1.62 -22.59
CA VAL A 141 38.57 2.49 -21.78
C VAL A 141 39.68 1.73 -21.08
N VAL A 142 39.97 0.49 -21.47
CA VAL A 142 41.08 -0.31 -20.89
C VAL A 142 42.42 0.39 -21.10
N ASN A 143 43.19 0.55 -20.02
CA ASN A 143 44.45 1.23 -19.99
C ASN A 143 44.42 2.71 -20.50
N GLN A 144 43.25 3.36 -20.43
CA GLN A 144 43.10 4.77 -20.77
C GLN A 144 43.08 5.60 -19.49
N HIS A 145 43.65 6.84 -19.56
CA HIS A 145 43.48 7.88 -18.56
C HIS A 145 42.18 8.63 -18.82
N VAL A 146 41.18 8.41 -17.97
CA VAL A 146 39.83 8.96 -18.10
C VAL A 146 39.59 10.06 -17.07
N ALA A 147 39.36 11.28 -17.54
CA ALA A 147 38.96 12.40 -16.70
C ALA A 147 37.43 12.52 -16.70
N VAL A 148 36.80 12.55 -15.51
CA VAL A 148 35.37 12.74 -15.33
C VAL A 148 35.11 14.13 -14.78
N GLN A 149 34.47 15.00 -15.57
CA GLN A 149 34.01 16.30 -15.10
C GLN A 149 32.78 16.09 -14.21
N GLU A 150 32.97 16.19 -12.92
CA GLU A 150 31.94 15.99 -11.93
C GLU A 150 31.14 17.26 -11.61
N TYR A 151 29.96 17.03 -10.99
CA TYR A 151 29.08 18.10 -10.54
C TYR A 151 28.50 17.75 -9.17
N GLY A 152 28.74 18.62 -8.21
CA GLY A 152 28.15 18.51 -6.86
C GLY A 152 28.74 17.40 -6.01
N ILE A 153 28.35 16.17 -6.22
CA ILE A 153 28.88 14.97 -5.53
C ILE A 153 29.50 14.03 -6.56
N SER A 154 30.59 13.35 -6.12
CA SER A 154 31.22 12.31 -6.94
C SER A 154 30.25 11.16 -7.23
N ASN A 155 30.20 10.74 -8.50
CA ASN A 155 29.44 9.57 -8.91
C ASN A 155 30.28 8.30 -8.69
N VAL A 156 30.29 7.81 -7.45
CA VAL A 156 31.09 6.65 -7.02
C VAL A 156 30.83 5.43 -7.93
N SER A 157 29.58 5.18 -8.34
CA SER A 157 29.23 4.06 -9.22
C SER A 157 29.83 4.19 -10.62
N LEU A 158 29.88 5.42 -11.16
CA LEU A 158 30.54 5.67 -12.45
C LEU A 158 32.04 5.47 -12.34
N ILE A 159 32.67 6.05 -11.31
CA ILE A 159 34.12 5.93 -11.09
C ILE A 159 34.51 4.45 -10.94
N ALA A 160 33.88 3.73 -10.01
CA ALA A 160 34.15 2.30 -9.81
C ALA A 160 33.87 1.46 -11.08
N GLY A 161 32.84 1.81 -11.83
CA GLY A 161 32.51 1.15 -13.09
C GLY A 161 33.55 1.36 -14.19
N LEU A 162 34.20 2.54 -14.25
CA LEU A 162 35.30 2.83 -15.16
C LEU A 162 36.61 2.13 -14.73
N GLU A 163 36.93 2.17 -13.43
CA GLU A 163 38.08 1.45 -12.85
C GLU A 163 37.97 -0.06 -13.06
N ALA A 164 36.78 -0.64 -12.86
CA ALA A 164 36.53 -2.06 -13.14
C ALA A 164 36.75 -2.44 -14.61
N ARG A 165 36.72 -1.47 -15.53
CA ARG A 165 37.04 -1.63 -16.96
C ARG A 165 38.51 -1.38 -17.28
N GLY A 166 39.32 -1.21 -16.27
CA GLY A 166 40.77 -1.01 -16.40
C GLY A 166 41.17 0.40 -16.78
N ALA A 167 40.35 1.41 -16.56
CA ALA A 167 40.67 2.81 -16.74
C ALA A 167 41.42 3.35 -15.52
N ALA A 168 42.42 4.25 -15.74
CA ALA A 168 42.95 5.13 -14.71
C ALA A 168 42.04 6.37 -14.63
N VAL A 169 41.25 6.50 -13.56
CA VAL A 169 40.21 7.53 -13.48
C VAL A 169 40.65 8.70 -12.60
N GLU A 170 40.48 9.93 -13.11
CA GLU A 170 40.58 11.14 -12.30
C GLU A 170 39.23 11.88 -12.28
N SER A 171 38.86 12.34 -11.10
CA SER A 171 37.68 13.15 -10.88
C SER A 171 38.03 14.64 -10.89
N VAL A 172 37.37 15.41 -11.78
CA VAL A 172 37.55 16.85 -11.90
C VAL A 172 36.34 17.56 -11.33
N ALA A 173 36.38 17.86 -10.03
CA ALA A 173 35.33 18.56 -9.33
C ALA A 173 35.33 20.05 -9.63
N ILE A 174 34.28 20.58 -10.24
CA ILE A 174 34.19 21.99 -10.64
C ILE A 174 33.43 22.83 -9.61
N TYR A 175 32.38 22.31 -9.02
CA TYR A 175 31.58 22.97 -7.98
C TYR A 175 30.98 21.92 -7.04
N ARG A 176 30.60 22.37 -5.88
CA ARG A 176 29.87 21.53 -4.91
C ARG A 176 28.54 22.15 -4.58
N TRP A 177 27.61 21.29 -4.19
CA TRP A 177 26.37 21.72 -3.60
C TRP A 177 26.57 22.03 -2.11
N ALA A 178 26.02 23.14 -1.65
CA ALA A 178 25.97 23.54 -0.25
C ALA A 178 24.54 23.92 0.13
N LEU A 179 24.26 23.95 1.41
CA LEU A 179 23.01 24.48 1.92
C LEU A 179 22.83 25.94 1.51
N PRO A 180 21.59 26.42 1.30
CA PRO A 180 21.31 27.83 1.14
C PRO A 180 21.86 28.66 2.30
N GLU A 181 22.07 29.95 2.10
CA GLU A 181 22.45 30.86 3.20
C GLU A 181 21.32 31.00 4.23
N ASP A 182 20.09 31.09 3.74
CA ASP A 182 18.89 31.02 4.58
C ASP A 182 18.26 29.64 4.46
N ILE A 183 18.39 28.85 5.52
CA ILE A 183 17.78 27.52 5.66
C ILE A 183 16.40 27.56 6.32
N GLY A 184 15.91 28.72 6.76
CA GLY A 184 14.62 28.90 7.44
C GLY A 184 13.43 28.29 6.68
N PRO A 185 13.26 28.60 5.37
CA PRO A 185 12.19 27.97 4.57
C PRO A 185 12.28 26.44 4.48
N LEU A 186 13.49 25.89 4.45
CA LEU A 186 13.69 24.43 4.43
C LEU A 186 13.34 23.81 5.78
N GLN A 187 13.76 24.44 6.89
CA GLN A 187 13.38 24.01 8.24
C GLN A 187 11.85 24.05 8.45
N GLU A 188 11.19 25.06 7.91
CA GLU A 188 9.73 25.18 7.96
C GLU A 188 9.04 24.02 7.19
N ASN A 189 9.52 23.70 5.99
CA ASN A 189 8.99 22.55 5.24
C ASN A 189 9.27 21.20 5.92
N ILE A 190 10.40 21.07 6.61
CA ILE A 190 10.71 19.89 7.42
C ILE A 190 9.66 19.75 8.54
N ARG A 191 9.34 20.83 9.27
CA ARG A 191 8.31 20.79 10.32
C ARG A 191 6.95 20.44 9.75
N ARG A 192 6.54 21.05 8.62
CA ARG A 192 5.27 20.72 7.94
C ARG A 192 5.18 19.25 7.55
N ILE A 193 6.27 18.65 7.11
CA ILE A 193 6.33 17.22 6.79
C ILE A 193 6.10 16.38 8.05
N VAL A 194 6.79 16.70 9.14
CA VAL A 194 6.66 16.02 10.43
C VAL A 194 5.25 16.18 11.01
N ASP A 195 4.68 17.38 10.94
CA ASP A 195 3.36 17.71 11.47
C ASP A 195 2.20 17.16 10.58
N GLY A 196 2.52 16.46 9.47
CA GLY A 196 1.52 15.88 8.57
C GLY A 196 0.77 16.92 7.73
N GLU A 197 1.36 18.10 7.52
CA GLU A 197 0.79 19.17 6.70
C GLU A 197 1.17 19.07 5.21
N VAL A 198 1.85 17.98 4.79
CA VAL A 198 2.27 17.73 3.42
C VAL A 198 1.68 16.41 2.95
N ASP A 199 1.11 16.40 1.75
CA ASP A 199 0.55 15.20 1.13
C ASP A 199 1.52 14.60 0.09
N ILE A 200 2.30 15.45 -0.61
CA ILE A 200 3.25 15.06 -1.65
C ILE A 200 4.56 15.84 -1.48
N ALA A 201 5.70 15.17 -1.56
CA ALA A 201 7.01 15.80 -1.61
C ALA A 201 7.70 15.54 -2.95
N MET A 202 8.14 16.59 -3.65
CA MET A 202 8.74 16.54 -4.99
C MET A 202 10.21 16.87 -4.96
N PHE A 203 11.02 16.00 -5.59
CA PHE A 203 12.47 16.13 -5.66
C PHE A 203 12.95 16.17 -7.11
N THR A 204 13.68 17.21 -7.47
CA THR A 204 14.27 17.42 -8.81
C THR A 204 15.76 17.10 -8.87
N SER A 205 16.35 16.65 -7.74
CA SER A 205 17.75 16.24 -7.64
C SER A 205 17.95 15.34 -6.40
N ALA A 206 18.86 14.38 -6.49
CA ALA A 206 19.26 13.52 -5.38
C ALA A 206 19.79 14.31 -4.18
N GLN A 207 20.55 15.38 -4.42
CA GLN A 207 21.12 16.23 -3.39
C GLN A 207 20.08 16.93 -2.50
N GLN A 208 18.87 17.13 -3.01
CA GLN A 208 17.79 17.73 -2.24
C GLN A 208 17.39 16.86 -1.05
N LEU A 209 17.41 15.54 -1.21
CA LEU A 209 17.17 14.61 -0.11
C LEU A 209 18.29 14.68 0.93
N ASP A 210 19.55 14.67 0.50
CA ASP A 210 20.69 14.73 1.42
C ASP A 210 20.66 15.99 2.28
N HIS A 211 20.39 17.14 1.66
CA HIS A 211 20.30 18.40 2.37
C HIS A 211 19.05 18.50 3.27
N LEU A 212 17.92 17.93 2.84
CA LEU A 212 16.73 17.82 3.68
C LEU A 212 17.04 17.05 4.97
N LEU A 213 17.65 15.86 4.83
CA LEU A 213 18.01 15.02 5.97
C LEU A 213 19.08 15.67 6.86
N GLN A 214 20.09 16.29 6.26
CA GLN A 214 21.13 17.01 6.99
C GLN A 214 20.55 18.17 7.84
N VAL A 215 19.61 18.94 7.28
CA VAL A 215 18.96 20.04 8.01
C VAL A 215 18.02 19.49 9.08
N ALA A 216 17.30 18.40 8.79
CA ALA A 216 16.43 17.73 9.77
C ALA A 216 17.24 17.25 10.98
N GLU A 217 18.40 16.63 10.76
CA GLU A 217 19.32 16.22 11.83
C GLU A 217 19.83 17.42 12.65
N SER A 218 20.13 18.56 11.99
CA SER A 218 20.61 19.76 12.67
C SER A 218 19.57 20.45 13.58
N ILE A 219 18.28 20.12 13.42
CA ILE A 219 17.17 20.63 14.24
C ILE A 219 16.52 19.51 15.06
N GLU A 220 17.20 18.39 15.24
CA GLU A 220 16.77 17.23 16.04
C GLU A 220 15.45 16.59 15.57
N LEU A 221 15.17 16.62 14.25
CA LEU A 221 13.98 16.01 13.62
C LEU A 221 14.36 14.95 12.57
N GLY A 222 15.56 14.38 12.64
CA GLY A 222 16.08 13.45 11.63
C GLY A 222 15.23 12.17 11.49
N ASP A 223 14.92 11.52 12.60
CA ASP A 223 14.13 10.28 12.63
C ASP A 223 12.66 10.55 12.31
N GLU A 224 12.09 11.64 12.84
CA GLU A 224 10.71 12.04 12.59
C GLU A 224 10.46 12.35 11.11
N VAL A 225 11.41 13.05 10.46
CA VAL A 225 11.32 13.33 9.01
C VAL A 225 11.41 12.04 8.20
N ARG A 226 12.34 11.13 8.53
CA ARG A 226 12.44 9.82 7.85
C ARG A 226 11.13 9.05 7.95
N GLN A 227 10.55 9.00 9.14
CA GLN A 227 9.26 8.36 9.37
C GLN A 227 8.13 9.09 8.62
N ALA A 228 8.09 10.41 8.63
CA ALA A 228 7.06 11.19 7.94
C ALA A 228 7.14 11.02 6.41
N LEU A 229 8.34 10.93 5.82
CA LEU A 229 8.54 10.67 4.40
C LEU A 229 7.97 9.30 3.95
N THR A 230 7.88 8.32 4.84
CA THR A 230 7.21 7.05 4.50
C THR A 230 5.69 7.17 4.40
N ARG A 231 5.10 8.24 4.93
CA ARG A 231 3.63 8.44 5.01
C ARG A 231 3.08 9.37 3.93
N ILE A 232 3.93 10.12 3.24
CA ILE A 232 3.57 11.04 2.16
C ILE A 232 4.05 10.51 0.81
N VAL A 233 3.43 10.97 -0.26
CA VAL A 233 3.85 10.59 -1.62
C VAL A 233 5.20 11.21 -1.95
N ILE A 234 6.17 10.41 -2.35
CA ILE A 234 7.48 10.84 -2.83
C ILE A 234 7.49 10.82 -4.35
N ALA A 235 7.60 11.98 -4.97
CA ALA A 235 7.73 12.16 -6.41
C ALA A 235 9.16 12.54 -6.78
N SER A 236 9.86 11.66 -7.48
CA SER A 236 11.23 11.83 -7.97
C SER A 236 11.26 12.25 -9.42
N ILE A 237 12.23 13.09 -9.80
CA ILE A 237 12.43 13.53 -11.19
C ILE A 237 12.91 12.41 -12.11
N GLY A 238 13.45 11.34 -11.58
CA GLY A 238 13.96 10.22 -12.38
C GLY A 238 14.95 9.32 -11.62
N PRO A 239 15.49 8.28 -12.30
CA PRO A 239 16.16 7.13 -11.70
C PRO A 239 17.30 7.49 -10.72
N THR A 240 18.17 8.44 -11.07
CA THR A 240 19.30 8.83 -10.19
C THR A 240 18.83 9.40 -8.84
N THR A 241 17.68 10.09 -8.83
CA THR A 241 17.11 10.63 -7.60
C THR A 241 16.41 9.51 -6.82
N SER A 242 15.73 8.60 -7.51
CA SER A 242 15.06 7.44 -6.90
C SER A 242 16.09 6.48 -6.25
N GLU A 243 17.19 6.17 -6.93
CA GLU A 243 18.31 5.39 -6.36
C GLU A 243 18.84 6.01 -5.06
N ARG A 244 18.83 7.35 -4.96
CA ARG A 244 19.25 8.02 -3.72
C ARG A 244 18.26 7.79 -2.58
N PHE A 245 16.96 7.83 -2.84
CA PHE A 245 15.93 7.46 -1.87
C PHE A 245 16.09 6.01 -1.38
N GLU A 246 16.27 5.07 -2.31
CA GLU A 246 16.50 3.66 -2.00
C GLU A 246 17.74 3.45 -1.11
N SER A 247 18.83 4.19 -1.38
CA SER A 247 20.06 4.13 -0.56
C SER A 247 19.86 4.60 0.89
N HIS A 248 18.81 5.38 1.15
CA HIS A 248 18.39 5.81 2.49
C HIS A 248 17.25 4.94 3.06
N GLY A 249 16.87 3.83 2.39
CA GLY A 249 15.77 2.96 2.80
C GLY A 249 14.37 3.58 2.61
N LEU A 250 14.25 4.60 1.74
CA LEU A 250 13.02 5.29 1.42
C LEU A 250 12.51 4.90 0.02
N GLY A 251 11.22 4.61 -0.10
CA GLY A 251 10.59 4.31 -1.39
C GLY A 251 10.19 5.57 -2.15
N VAL A 252 10.19 5.48 -3.49
CA VAL A 252 9.63 6.49 -4.39
C VAL A 252 8.30 5.99 -4.94
N ASP A 253 7.27 6.84 -4.91
CA ASP A 253 5.92 6.47 -5.32
C ASP A 253 5.61 6.90 -6.77
N PHE A 254 6.36 7.86 -7.29
CA PHE A 254 6.13 8.40 -8.63
C PHE A 254 7.41 8.89 -9.32
N GLU A 255 7.57 8.52 -10.60
CA GLU A 255 8.53 9.10 -11.54
C GLU A 255 7.81 9.55 -12.82
N PRO A 256 8.15 10.71 -13.42
CA PRO A 256 7.57 11.15 -14.67
C PRO A 256 8.13 10.38 -15.87
N SER A 257 7.38 10.36 -16.96
CA SER A 257 7.81 9.75 -18.23
C SER A 257 9.13 10.31 -18.77
N HIS A 258 9.47 11.54 -18.41
CA HIS A 258 10.74 12.20 -18.75
C HIS A 258 11.18 13.09 -17.59
N GLY A 259 12.47 13.11 -17.28
CA GLY A 259 13.10 13.88 -16.20
C GLY A 259 13.07 15.41 -16.39
N LYS A 260 11.87 16.00 -16.50
CA LYS A 260 11.64 17.45 -16.59
C LYS A 260 10.68 17.91 -15.52
N MET A 261 10.99 19.03 -14.87
CA MET A 261 10.19 19.61 -13.80
C MET A 261 8.69 19.77 -14.15
N GLY A 262 8.40 20.25 -15.37
CA GLY A 262 7.01 20.42 -15.82
C GLY A 262 6.26 19.09 -15.97
N GLN A 263 6.93 18.03 -16.41
CA GLN A 263 6.35 16.69 -16.50
C GLN A 263 6.17 16.08 -15.12
N LEU A 264 7.16 16.21 -14.22
CA LEU A 264 7.05 15.78 -12.83
C LEU A 264 5.77 16.33 -12.19
N VAL A 265 5.55 17.65 -12.29
CA VAL A 265 4.37 18.29 -11.68
C VAL A 265 3.07 17.89 -12.38
N ASN A 266 3.02 17.96 -13.73
CA ASN A 266 1.78 17.71 -14.46
C ASN A 266 1.34 16.24 -14.42
N GLU A 267 2.26 15.29 -14.60
CA GLU A 267 1.94 13.86 -14.58
C GLU A 267 1.64 13.38 -13.15
N CYS A 268 2.36 13.90 -12.13
CA CYS A 268 2.03 13.63 -10.73
C CYS A 268 0.65 14.18 -10.36
N ALA A 269 0.30 15.38 -10.80
CA ALA A 269 -1.04 15.96 -10.57
C ALA A 269 -2.16 15.09 -11.15
N GLN A 270 -1.94 14.49 -12.32
CA GLN A 270 -2.91 13.59 -12.96
C GLN A 270 -3.19 12.31 -12.15
N GLN A 271 -2.22 11.84 -11.38
CA GLN A 271 -2.28 10.61 -10.60
C GLN A 271 -2.35 10.87 -9.08
N SER A 272 -2.36 12.14 -8.65
CA SER A 272 -2.20 12.53 -7.25
C SER A 272 -3.23 11.91 -6.31
N ALA A 273 -4.48 11.83 -6.72
CA ALA A 273 -5.56 11.25 -5.92
C ALA A 273 -5.32 9.76 -5.63
N GLU A 274 -4.89 9.00 -6.65
CA GLU A 274 -4.57 7.57 -6.52
C GLU A 274 -3.31 7.36 -5.67
N LEU A 275 -2.25 8.14 -5.94
CA LEU A 275 -0.99 8.06 -5.21
C LEU A 275 -1.16 8.35 -3.71
N VAL A 276 -1.88 9.44 -3.37
CA VAL A 276 -2.14 9.81 -1.97
C VAL A 276 -3.04 8.78 -1.29
N ALA A 277 -4.05 8.27 -1.98
CA ALA A 277 -4.91 7.22 -1.43
C ALA A 277 -4.12 5.92 -1.16
N ALA A 278 -3.26 5.49 -2.10
CA ALA A 278 -2.39 4.34 -1.93
C ALA A 278 -1.42 4.53 -0.76
N LYS A 279 -0.80 5.71 -0.66
CA LYS A 279 0.16 6.03 0.42
C LYS A 279 -0.50 6.05 1.80
N ARG A 280 -1.69 6.66 1.91
CA ARG A 280 -2.47 6.67 3.16
C ARG A 280 -2.86 5.26 3.61
N SER A 281 -3.28 4.38 2.69
CA SER A 281 -3.58 2.99 3.02
C SER A 281 -2.34 2.21 3.47
N GLN A 282 -1.19 2.45 2.86
CA GLN A 282 0.08 1.86 3.28
C GLN A 282 0.48 2.35 4.68
N GLY A 283 0.32 3.65 4.97
CA GLY A 283 0.60 4.23 6.28
C GLY A 283 -0.30 3.66 7.38
N VAL A 284 -1.60 3.48 7.11
CA VAL A 284 -2.56 2.83 8.02
C VAL A 284 -2.15 1.38 8.28
N ARG A 285 -1.75 0.66 7.24
CA ARG A 285 -1.25 -0.72 7.37
C ARG A 285 -0.02 -0.81 8.25
N LEU A 286 1.02 0.02 8.00
CA LEU A 286 2.24 0.03 8.82
C LEU A 286 1.94 0.38 10.29
N SER A 287 1.00 1.29 10.54
CA SER A 287 0.54 1.64 11.88
C SER A 287 -0.19 0.47 12.55
N ARG A 288 -1.04 -0.26 11.80
CA ARG A 288 -1.72 -1.45 12.31
C ARG A 288 -0.75 -2.60 12.58
N ASP A 289 0.16 -2.87 11.66
CA ASP A 289 1.18 -3.93 11.81
C ASP A 289 2.05 -3.66 13.06
N ALA A 290 2.43 -2.40 13.30
CA ALA A 290 3.14 -2.01 14.52
C ALA A 290 2.28 -2.21 15.78
N ALA A 291 1.01 -1.78 15.74
CA ALA A 291 0.09 -1.91 16.87
C ALA A 291 -0.28 -3.37 17.17
N LEU A 292 -0.30 -4.27 16.16
CA LEU A 292 -0.45 -5.70 16.38
C LEU A 292 0.68 -6.28 17.25
N GLY A 293 1.89 -5.71 17.16
CA GLY A 293 3.02 -6.07 18.01
C GLY A 293 3.00 -5.46 19.41
N GLU A 294 2.15 -4.45 19.65
CA GLU A 294 2.03 -3.75 20.96
C GLU A 294 0.90 -4.28 21.86
N GLN A 295 0.18 -5.33 21.43
CA GLN A 295 -0.87 -5.96 22.24
C GLN A 295 -0.31 -6.53 23.56
N ASP A 296 -1.21 -6.72 24.55
CA ASP A 296 -0.84 -7.41 25.80
C ASP A 296 -0.32 -8.82 25.50
N THR A 297 0.99 -8.94 25.44
CA THR A 297 1.70 -10.20 25.17
C THR A 297 1.53 -11.24 26.26
N ASN A 298 1.00 -10.86 27.43
CA ASN A 298 0.71 -11.78 28.53
C ASN A 298 -0.72 -12.34 28.46
N ALA A 299 -1.55 -11.85 27.56
CA ALA A 299 -2.91 -12.36 27.39
C ALA A 299 -2.90 -13.82 26.92
N PRO A 300 -3.70 -14.72 27.51
CA PRO A 300 -3.68 -16.15 27.19
C PRO A 300 -3.93 -16.49 25.71
N TRP A 301 -4.64 -15.64 25.01
CA TRP A 301 -4.93 -15.81 23.57
C TRP A 301 -3.83 -15.25 22.66
N TYR A 302 -2.92 -14.38 23.15
CA TYR A 302 -1.96 -13.66 22.30
C TYR A 302 -1.11 -14.60 21.44
N ASP A 303 -0.60 -15.68 22.05
CA ASP A 303 0.22 -16.69 21.39
C ASP A 303 -0.60 -17.82 20.75
N SER A 304 -1.93 -17.68 20.66
CA SER A 304 -2.76 -18.68 19.98
C SER A 304 -2.31 -18.86 18.52
N PRO A 305 -2.33 -20.09 17.97
CA PRO A 305 -1.96 -20.33 16.58
C PRO A 305 -2.71 -19.44 15.60
N PHE A 306 -3.99 -19.14 15.87
CA PHE A 306 -4.81 -18.27 15.03
C PHE A 306 -4.28 -16.83 14.99
N LEU A 307 -4.03 -16.18 16.12
CA LEU A 307 -3.53 -14.79 16.16
C LEU A 307 -2.09 -14.69 15.68
N ARG A 308 -1.25 -15.68 15.94
CA ARG A 308 0.10 -15.76 15.36
C ARG A 308 0.05 -15.85 13.84
N ALA A 309 -0.87 -16.65 13.29
CA ALA A 309 -1.07 -16.70 11.84
C ALA A 309 -1.57 -15.35 11.28
N CYS A 310 -2.48 -14.64 11.97
CA CYS A 310 -2.87 -13.28 11.57
C CYS A 310 -1.67 -12.33 11.49
N ARG A 311 -0.69 -12.45 12.41
CA ARG A 311 0.56 -11.68 12.43
C ARG A 311 1.66 -12.25 11.52
N ARG A 312 1.37 -13.35 10.79
CA ARG A 312 2.33 -14.07 9.92
C ARG A 312 3.56 -14.60 10.69
N GLU A 313 3.35 -14.96 11.93
CA GLU A 313 4.36 -15.62 12.76
C GLU A 313 4.36 -17.13 12.53
N PRO A 314 5.48 -17.82 12.78
CA PRO A 314 5.52 -19.28 12.74
C PRO A 314 4.53 -19.89 13.75
N VAL A 315 3.82 -20.92 13.35
CA VAL A 315 2.81 -21.62 14.17
C VAL A 315 3.14 -23.12 14.27
N PRO A 316 2.76 -23.82 15.34
CA PRO A 316 3.06 -25.25 15.50
C PRO A 316 2.26 -26.13 14.54
N TYR A 317 1.15 -25.65 14.03
CA TYR A 317 0.30 -26.26 12.99
C TYR A 317 -0.54 -25.16 12.34
N THR A 318 -1.11 -25.37 11.17
CA THR A 318 -2.00 -24.41 10.52
C THR A 318 -3.32 -24.28 11.29
N PRO A 319 -3.63 -23.12 11.89
CA PRO A 319 -4.87 -22.93 12.64
C PRO A 319 -6.08 -23.04 11.74
N ILE A 320 -7.17 -23.61 12.28
CA ILE A 320 -8.41 -23.82 11.58
C ILE A 320 -9.63 -23.36 12.38
N TRP A 321 -10.51 -22.64 11.73
CA TRP A 321 -11.89 -22.39 12.16
C TRP A 321 -12.82 -22.44 10.96
N LEU A 322 -14.13 -22.53 11.16
CA LEU A 322 -15.06 -22.72 10.05
C LEU A 322 -16.13 -21.62 10.06
N MET A 323 -16.28 -20.90 8.96
CA MET A 323 -17.42 -19.98 8.78
C MET A 323 -18.74 -20.73 8.94
N ARG A 324 -19.64 -20.21 9.79
CA ARG A 324 -20.87 -20.87 10.23
C ARG A 324 -20.65 -22.17 11.02
N GLN A 325 -19.55 -22.23 11.80
CA GLN A 325 -19.21 -23.40 12.65
C GLN A 325 -20.32 -23.75 13.64
N ALA A 326 -21.06 -22.78 14.13
CA ALA A 326 -22.35 -23.01 14.79
C ALA A 326 -23.48 -22.85 13.76
N GLY A 327 -24.21 -23.90 13.49
CA GLY A 327 -25.20 -23.84 12.42
C GLY A 327 -26.19 -25.01 12.37
N ARG A 328 -27.12 -24.94 11.42
CA ARG A 328 -28.25 -25.90 11.26
C ARG A 328 -27.82 -27.35 11.03
N TYR A 329 -26.55 -27.61 10.69
CA TYR A 329 -26.03 -28.95 10.56
C TYR A 329 -25.80 -29.65 11.92
N MET A 330 -25.68 -28.89 13.03
CA MET A 330 -25.51 -29.41 14.41
C MET A 330 -26.89 -29.67 15.06
N GLN A 331 -27.00 -30.80 15.76
CA GLN A 331 -28.23 -31.13 16.46
C GLN A 331 -28.51 -30.16 17.61
N GLU A 332 -27.52 -29.81 18.38
CA GLU A 332 -27.62 -28.89 19.52
C GLU A 332 -28.16 -27.52 19.09
N TYR A 333 -27.65 -27.00 17.97
CA TYR A 333 -28.19 -25.78 17.38
C TYR A 333 -29.66 -25.93 16.99
N ARG A 334 -30.05 -27.06 16.37
CA ARG A 334 -31.46 -27.31 16.00
C ARG A 334 -32.39 -27.36 17.23
N ASP A 335 -31.90 -27.94 18.34
CA ASP A 335 -32.65 -28.03 19.60
C ASP A 335 -32.92 -26.65 20.21
N VAL A 336 -31.95 -25.73 20.16
CA VAL A 336 -32.14 -24.34 20.53
C VAL A 336 -33.09 -23.65 19.58
N ARG A 337 -32.94 -23.82 18.27
CA ARG A 337 -33.81 -23.22 17.24
C ARG A 337 -35.26 -23.72 17.25
N ALA A 338 -35.50 -24.89 17.80
CA ALA A 338 -36.87 -25.40 17.98
C ALA A 338 -37.67 -24.62 19.04
N LYS A 339 -36.98 -23.91 19.94
CA LYS A 339 -37.54 -23.16 21.07
C LYS A 339 -37.64 -21.65 20.83
N THR A 340 -36.99 -21.12 19.80
CA THR A 340 -36.90 -19.68 19.55
C THR A 340 -36.81 -19.35 18.06
N THR A 341 -37.17 -18.15 17.67
CA THR A 341 -36.97 -17.65 16.30
C THR A 341 -35.49 -17.32 16.08
N PHE A 342 -35.10 -17.11 14.81
CA PHE A 342 -33.71 -16.76 14.50
C PHE A 342 -33.29 -15.40 15.09
N LEU A 343 -34.15 -14.40 14.97
CA LEU A 343 -33.88 -13.05 15.47
C LEU A 343 -33.88 -13.01 17.02
N GLU A 344 -34.81 -13.74 17.67
CA GLU A 344 -34.83 -13.88 19.14
C GLU A 344 -33.52 -14.56 19.64
N LEU A 345 -33.02 -15.58 18.93
CA LEU A 345 -31.76 -16.19 19.25
C LEU A 345 -30.62 -15.17 19.13
N CYS A 346 -30.53 -14.47 17.99
CA CYS A 346 -29.49 -13.43 17.80
C CYS A 346 -29.55 -12.32 18.85
N LYS A 347 -30.76 -11.98 19.35
CA LYS A 347 -30.98 -10.97 20.40
C LYS A 347 -30.84 -11.51 21.82
N ASN A 348 -30.36 -12.75 21.99
CA ASN A 348 -30.11 -13.37 23.31
C ASN A 348 -28.62 -13.72 23.47
N PRO A 349 -27.83 -12.85 24.10
CA PRO A 349 -26.39 -13.01 24.27
C PRO A 349 -25.98 -14.34 24.94
N GLN A 350 -26.75 -14.78 25.95
CA GLN A 350 -26.46 -16.02 26.67
C GLN A 350 -26.63 -17.26 25.77
N LEU A 351 -27.72 -17.33 25.00
CA LEU A 351 -27.94 -18.44 24.07
C LEU A 351 -26.93 -18.42 22.91
N CYS A 352 -26.56 -17.24 22.43
CA CYS A 352 -25.51 -17.09 21.40
C CYS A 352 -24.17 -17.64 21.91
N SER A 353 -23.77 -17.29 23.15
CA SER A 353 -22.55 -17.80 23.76
C SER A 353 -22.58 -19.32 23.94
N GLU A 354 -23.68 -19.88 24.46
CA GLU A 354 -23.87 -21.33 24.62
C GLU A 354 -23.72 -22.09 23.28
N VAL A 355 -24.37 -21.59 22.23
CA VAL A 355 -24.30 -22.17 20.87
C VAL A 355 -22.86 -22.14 20.35
N MET A 356 -22.13 -21.07 20.60
CA MET A 356 -20.73 -20.95 20.16
C MET A 356 -19.77 -21.82 20.94
N CYS A 357 -19.87 -21.85 22.29
CA CYS A 357 -19.07 -22.74 23.12
C CYS A 357 -19.28 -24.20 22.73
N THR A 358 -20.53 -24.62 22.53
CA THR A 358 -20.87 -25.97 22.09
C THR A 358 -20.21 -26.31 20.75
N ALA A 359 -20.21 -25.38 19.79
CA ALA A 359 -19.59 -25.62 18.48
C ALA A 359 -18.06 -25.73 18.59
N VAL A 360 -17.42 -24.87 19.36
CA VAL A 360 -15.95 -24.89 19.56
C VAL A 360 -15.53 -26.20 20.27
N ASP A 361 -16.21 -26.58 21.35
CA ASP A 361 -15.91 -27.81 22.08
C ASP A 361 -16.06 -29.06 21.22
N LYS A 362 -17.13 -29.10 20.40
CA LYS A 362 -17.43 -30.26 19.58
C LYS A 362 -16.50 -30.40 18.38
N LEU A 363 -16.12 -29.31 17.74
CA LEU A 363 -15.27 -29.30 16.55
C LEU A 363 -13.78 -29.24 16.89
N GLY A 364 -13.40 -28.62 18.00
CA GLY A 364 -12.01 -28.42 18.40
C GLY A 364 -11.29 -27.33 17.60
N VAL A 365 -11.98 -26.32 17.09
CA VAL A 365 -11.43 -25.24 16.28
C VAL A 365 -10.55 -24.26 17.07
N ASP A 366 -9.70 -23.48 16.38
CA ASP A 366 -8.71 -22.59 16.99
C ASP A 366 -9.19 -21.14 17.17
N ALA A 367 -10.43 -20.82 16.79
CA ALA A 367 -11.07 -19.53 17.02
C ALA A 367 -12.60 -19.65 17.05
N ALA A 368 -13.26 -18.77 17.80
CA ALA A 368 -14.69 -18.70 17.95
C ALA A 368 -15.24 -17.44 17.29
N ILE A 369 -15.96 -17.57 16.15
CA ILE A 369 -16.70 -16.42 15.61
C ILE A 369 -18.02 -16.26 16.34
N ILE A 370 -18.39 -15.03 16.75
CA ILE A 370 -19.67 -14.81 17.45
C ILE A 370 -20.88 -15.28 16.63
N PHE A 371 -21.93 -15.70 17.32
CA PHE A 371 -23.20 -16.03 16.66
C PHE A 371 -24.04 -14.77 16.50
N SER A 372 -24.24 -14.34 15.26
CA SER A 372 -25.06 -13.20 14.85
C SER A 372 -25.40 -13.30 13.36
N ASP A 373 -25.99 -12.26 12.80
CA ASP A 373 -26.20 -12.09 11.35
C ASP A 373 -25.58 -10.78 10.86
N LEU A 374 -25.39 -10.62 9.56
CA LEU A 374 -24.83 -9.43 8.94
C LEU A 374 -25.78 -8.22 8.99
N LEU A 375 -27.10 -8.45 9.01
CA LEU A 375 -28.12 -7.45 8.73
C LEU A 375 -28.70 -6.70 9.92
N PRO A 376 -28.60 -7.16 11.20
CA PRO A 376 -29.17 -6.44 12.33
C PRO A 376 -28.74 -4.97 12.43
N ILE A 377 -27.56 -4.62 11.92
CA ILE A 377 -27.08 -3.23 11.85
C ILE A 377 -28.01 -2.32 11.03
N LEU A 378 -28.75 -2.88 10.06
CA LEU A 378 -29.64 -2.12 9.18
C LEU A 378 -30.94 -1.67 9.87
N GLU A 379 -31.40 -2.39 10.93
CA GLU A 379 -32.61 -2.00 11.68
C GLU A 379 -32.49 -0.60 12.29
N PRO A 380 -31.47 -0.29 13.16
CA PRO A 380 -31.32 1.04 13.72
C PRO A 380 -30.93 2.10 12.69
N MET A 381 -30.45 1.70 11.52
CA MET A 381 -30.21 2.62 10.39
C MET A 381 -31.50 3.01 9.66
N GLY A 382 -32.67 2.46 10.03
CA GLY A 382 -33.99 2.85 9.50
C GLY A 382 -34.59 1.90 8.47
N LEU A 383 -34.04 0.68 8.33
CA LEU A 383 -34.58 -0.34 7.44
C LEU A 383 -35.43 -1.36 8.20
N ASP A 384 -36.57 -1.69 7.62
CA ASP A 384 -37.54 -2.63 8.18
C ASP A 384 -37.17 -4.07 7.78
N LEU A 385 -36.38 -4.73 8.65
CA LEU A 385 -35.80 -6.04 8.43
C LEU A 385 -36.62 -7.16 9.05
N GLU A 386 -36.97 -8.16 8.27
CA GLU A 386 -37.61 -9.40 8.70
C GLU A 386 -36.85 -10.63 8.22
N PHE A 387 -36.79 -11.68 9.05
CA PHE A 387 -36.28 -13.01 8.65
C PHE A 387 -37.44 -13.95 8.37
N VAL A 388 -37.86 -14.04 7.11
CA VAL A 388 -38.97 -14.86 6.68
C VAL A 388 -38.57 -16.34 6.66
N LYS A 389 -39.40 -17.20 7.24
CA LYS A 389 -39.12 -18.63 7.30
C LYS A 389 -39.17 -19.25 5.88
N GLY A 390 -38.02 -19.74 5.43
CA GLY A 390 -37.87 -20.34 4.09
C GLY A 390 -37.30 -19.39 3.03
N ASP A 391 -37.59 -18.09 3.10
CA ASP A 391 -37.16 -17.09 2.10
C ASP A 391 -35.92 -16.31 2.52
N GLY A 392 -35.55 -16.34 3.80
CA GLY A 392 -34.39 -15.61 4.34
C GLY A 392 -34.70 -14.16 4.73
N PRO A 393 -33.68 -13.27 4.75
CA PRO A 393 -33.88 -11.87 5.13
C PRO A 393 -34.66 -11.09 4.06
N LYS A 394 -35.55 -10.22 4.51
CA LYS A 394 -36.37 -9.34 3.68
C LYS A 394 -36.39 -7.94 4.30
N ILE A 395 -36.18 -6.91 3.46
CA ILE A 395 -36.31 -5.50 3.83
C ILE A 395 -37.57 -4.96 3.16
N HIS A 396 -38.52 -4.51 3.95
CA HIS A 396 -39.85 -4.09 3.48
C HIS A 396 -39.88 -2.67 2.90
N ASN A 397 -38.89 -1.85 3.26
CA ASN A 397 -38.73 -0.49 2.77
C ASN A 397 -37.39 -0.27 2.04
N PRO A 398 -37.08 -1.05 0.98
CA PRO A 398 -35.79 -0.97 0.31
C PRO A 398 -35.59 0.39 -0.34
N VAL A 399 -34.29 0.79 -0.51
CA VAL A 399 -33.89 2.01 -1.21
C VAL A 399 -33.86 1.76 -2.71
N ARG A 400 -34.76 2.40 -3.47
CA ARG A 400 -34.85 2.22 -4.92
C ARG A 400 -34.40 3.41 -5.74
N GLU A 401 -34.45 4.60 -5.15
CA GLU A 401 -34.15 5.86 -5.78
C GLU A 401 -33.20 6.71 -4.90
N ALA A 402 -32.48 7.65 -5.54
CA ALA A 402 -31.51 8.50 -4.86
C ALA A 402 -32.12 9.29 -3.67
N GLY A 403 -33.35 9.79 -3.82
CA GLY A 403 -34.05 10.52 -2.76
C GLY A 403 -34.46 9.68 -1.55
N GLU A 404 -34.34 8.36 -1.63
CA GLU A 404 -34.66 7.45 -0.53
C GLU A 404 -33.42 7.08 0.33
N VAL A 405 -32.20 7.45 -0.11
CA VAL A 405 -30.95 7.20 0.62
C VAL A 405 -30.98 7.87 2.00
N ASP A 406 -31.65 9.00 2.15
CA ASP A 406 -31.77 9.71 3.42
C ASP A 406 -32.56 8.94 4.50
N ARG A 407 -33.30 7.88 4.13
CA ARG A 407 -33.92 6.97 5.10
C ARG A 407 -32.89 6.10 5.83
N VAL A 408 -31.76 5.82 5.18
CA VAL A 408 -30.66 5.06 5.80
C VAL A 408 -29.78 6.04 6.59
N ARG A 409 -29.98 6.06 7.90
CA ARG A 409 -29.27 6.95 8.80
C ARG A 409 -27.97 6.32 9.30
N GLU A 410 -26.94 7.13 9.44
CA GLU A 410 -25.75 6.73 10.15
C GLU A 410 -26.06 6.40 11.62
N LEU A 411 -25.43 5.39 12.20
CA LEU A 411 -25.63 5.02 13.60
C LEU A 411 -25.08 6.14 14.51
N ALA A 412 -25.95 6.69 15.34
CA ALA A 412 -25.56 7.66 16.37
C ALA A 412 -24.98 6.98 17.63
N ASN A 413 -25.45 5.78 17.93
CA ASN A 413 -25.02 4.92 19.05
C ASN A 413 -25.35 3.46 18.74
N LEU A 414 -25.07 2.57 19.69
CA LEU A 414 -25.28 1.13 19.55
C LEU A 414 -26.36 0.56 20.48
N ASP A 415 -27.21 1.40 21.09
CA ASP A 415 -28.21 0.96 22.07
C ASP A 415 -29.09 -0.18 21.53
N GLN A 416 -29.53 -0.08 20.27
CA GLN A 416 -30.34 -1.12 19.63
C GLN A 416 -29.53 -2.35 19.18
N LEU A 417 -28.21 -2.28 19.20
CA LEU A 417 -27.28 -3.37 18.84
C LEU A 417 -26.50 -3.88 20.08
N GLN A 418 -26.85 -3.41 21.28
CA GLN A 418 -26.16 -3.78 22.52
C GLN A 418 -26.13 -5.30 22.72
N PHE A 419 -27.14 -6.03 22.27
CA PHE A 419 -27.17 -7.48 22.32
C PHE A 419 -26.00 -8.17 21.58
N VAL A 420 -25.47 -7.56 20.51
CA VAL A 420 -24.28 -8.10 19.83
C VAL A 420 -23.02 -7.83 20.65
N VAL A 421 -22.89 -6.63 21.20
CA VAL A 421 -21.77 -6.26 22.10
C VAL A 421 -21.75 -7.19 23.30
N ASP A 422 -22.91 -7.42 23.92
CA ASP A 422 -23.08 -8.36 25.04
C ASP A 422 -22.78 -9.80 24.62
N THR A 423 -23.14 -10.21 23.39
CA THR A 423 -22.80 -11.54 22.86
C THR A 423 -21.29 -11.73 22.79
N VAL A 424 -20.53 -10.72 22.33
CA VAL A 424 -19.07 -10.78 22.34
C VAL A 424 -18.54 -10.96 23.76
N ALA A 425 -19.01 -10.13 24.71
CA ALA A 425 -18.56 -10.18 26.10
C ALA A 425 -18.90 -11.54 26.77
N HIS A 426 -20.10 -12.07 26.55
CA HIS A 426 -20.50 -13.39 27.05
C HIS A 426 -19.67 -14.51 26.41
N THR A 427 -19.52 -14.49 25.08
CA THR A 427 -18.71 -15.49 24.38
C THR A 427 -17.26 -15.46 24.87
N ARG A 428 -16.66 -14.27 25.07
CA ARG A 428 -15.28 -14.15 25.59
C ARG A 428 -15.17 -14.72 27.02
N ARG A 429 -16.14 -14.43 27.87
CA ARG A 429 -16.16 -14.91 29.27
C ARG A 429 -16.32 -16.43 29.34
N ASP A 430 -17.20 -17.02 28.52
CA ASP A 430 -17.58 -18.42 28.59
C ASP A 430 -16.62 -19.32 27.77
N MET A 431 -15.83 -18.74 26.85
CA MET A 431 -14.85 -19.45 26.03
C MET A 431 -13.53 -19.68 26.78
N PRO A 432 -12.82 -20.81 26.55
CA PRO A 432 -11.49 -21.00 27.11
C PRO A 432 -10.56 -19.82 26.79
N ASP A 433 -9.72 -19.42 27.76
CA ASP A 433 -8.90 -18.22 27.67
C ASP A 433 -7.98 -18.17 26.44
N HIS A 434 -7.50 -19.32 25.98
CA HIS A 434 -6.58 -19.43 24.82
C HIS A 434 -7.28 -19.42 23.46
N ILE A 435 -8.62 -19.51 23.41
CA ILE A 435 -9.39 -19.47 22.14
C ILE A 435 -9.82 -18.03 21.86
N PRO A 436 -9.30 -17.36 20.82
CA PRO A 436 -9.71 -16.01 20.48
C PRO A 436 -11.13 -15.94 19.92
N VAL A 437 -11.81 -14.83 20.20
CA VAL A 437 -13.16 -14.52 19.71
C VAL A 437 -13.05 -13.60 18.51
N ILE A 438 -13.76 -13.94 17.43
CA ILE A 438 -13.87 -13.16 16.20
C ILE A 438 -15.20 -12.43 16.18
N GLY A 439 -15.17 -11.10 16.18
CA GLY A 439 -16.31 -10.26 15.83
C GLY A 439 -16.49 -10.14 14.32
N PHE A 440 -17.63 -9.63 13.85
CA PHE A 440 -17.81 -9.42 12.42
C PHE A 440 -18.87 -8.39 12.06
N ALA A 441 -18.81 -7.94 10.80
CA ALA A 441 -19.87 -7.16 10.15
C ALA A 441 -19.98 -7.53 8.67
N GLY A 442 -21.13 -7.21 8.07
CA GLY A 442 -21.24 -7.16 6.61
C GLY A 442 -20.43 -6.01 6.04
N ALA A 443 -19.74 -6.21 4.92
CA ALA A 443 -19.07 -5.15 4.20
C ALA A 443 -20.09 -4.19 3.55
N PRO A 444 -19.71 -2.93 3.29
CA PRO A 444 -20.65 -1.90 2.88
C PRO A 444 -21.36 -2.22 1.56
N PHE A 445 -20.69 -2.84 0.57
CA PHE A 445 -21.33 -3.24 -0.68
C PHE A 445 -22.40 -4.32 -0.45
N THR A 446 -22.11 -5.31 0.38
CA THR A 446 -23.07 -6.36 0.72
C THR A 446 -24.29 -5.78 1.46
N LEU A 447 -24.08 -4.90 2.45
CA LEU A 447 -25.16 -4.25 3.18
C LEU A 447 -25.98 -3.31 2.29
N ALA A 448 -25.32 -2.49 1.45
CA ALA A 448 -25.99 -1.63 0.47
C ALA A 448 -26.85 -2.46 -0.49
N SER A 449 -26.33 -3.59 -0.97
CA SER A 449 -27.07 -4.46 -1.87
C SER A 449 -28.32 -5.04 -1.20
N TYR A 450 -28.28 -5.45 0.07
CA TYR A 450 -29.47 -5.86 0.81
C TYR A 450 -30.45 -4.70 1.00
N ALA A 451 -29.94 -3.52 1.39
CA ALA A 451 -30.76 -2.32 1.57
C ALA A 451 -31.50 -1.91 0.28
N ILE A 452 -30.86 -2.10 -0.87
CA ILE A 452 -31.40 -1.72 -2.18
C ILE A 452 -32.25 -2.85 -2.80
N GLU A 453 -31.78 -4.09 -2.83
CA GLU A 453 -32.55 -5.21 -3.43
C GLU A 453 -33.75 -5.62 -2.59
N GLY A 454 -33.69 -5.38 -1.27
CA GLY A 454 -34.77 -5.76 -0.34
C GLY A 454 -34.76 -7.24 0.05
N GLY A 455 -33.77 -8.00 -0.39
CA GLY A 455 -33.60 -9.43 -0.15
C GLY A 455 -32.53 -10.04 -1.08
N SER A 456 -32.56 -11.35 -1.27
CA SER A 456 -31.63 -12.03 -2.17
C SER A 456 -31.82 -11.58 -3.62
N SER A 457 -30.72 -11.39 -4.35
CA SER A 457 -30.72 -11.02 -5.76
C SER A 457 -29.72 -11.86 -6.56
N ARG A 458 -30.08 -12.18 -7.82
CA ARG A 458 -29.17 -12.86 -8.75
C ARG A 458 -28.44 -11.90 -9.69
N SER A 459 -29.11 -10.81 -10.06
CA SER A 459 -28.60 -9.86 -11.07
C SER A 459 -28.12 -8.55 -10.47
N PHE A 460 -28.46 -8.25 -9.21
CA PHE A 460 -28.16 -6.96 -8.56
C PHE A 460 -28.65 -5.77 -9.39
N LEU A 461 -29.86 -5.93 -9.99
CA LEU A 461 -30.41 -4.97 -10.94
C LEU A 461 -30.53 -3.57 -10.32
N HIS A 462 -31.17 -3.47 -9.17
CA HIS A 462 -31.43 -2.19 -8.52
C HIS A 462 -30.14 -1.59 -7.95
N THR A 463 -29.29 -2.41 -7.34
CA THR A 463 -27.98 -2.02 -6.80
C THR A 463 -27.11 -1.39 -7.88
N LYS A 464 -26.91 -2.09 -9.00
CA LYS A 464 -26.08 -1.58 -10.11
C LYS A 464 -26.73 -0.39 -10.82
N THR A 465 -28.06 -0.35 -10.90
CA THR A 465 -28.76 0.79 -11.48
C THR A 465 -28.53 2.07 -10.67
N LEU A 466 -28.67 2.00 -9.33
CA LEU A 466 -28.39 3.14 -8.45
C LEU A 466 -26.93 3.55 -8.53
N MET A 467 -26.02 2.57 -8.45
CA MET A 467 -24.56 2.79 -8.52
C MET A 467 -24.13 3.52 -9.81
N TYR A 468 -24.69 3.13 -10.97
CA TYR A 468 -24.30 3.73 -12.26
C TYR A 468 -25.02 5.03 -12.59
N ARG A 469 -26.28 5.18 -12.19
CA ARG A 469 -27.08 6.35 -12.54
C ARG A 469 -26.92 7.50 -11.56
N GLU A 470 -26.75 7.19 -10.28
CA GLU A 470 -26.72 8.14 -9.16
C GLU A 470 -25.46 7.95 -8.30
N PRO A 471 -24.25 8.15 -8.86
CA PRO A 471 -23.01 7.87 -8.14
C PRO A 471 -22.89 8.62 -6.81
N SER A 472 -23.38 9.88 -6.75
CA SER A 472 -23.34 10.69 -5.51
C SER A 472 -24.19 10.07 -4.40
N ALA A 473 -25.41 9.63 -4.71
CA ALA A 473 -26.29 8.96 -3.76
C ALA A 473 -25.75 7.58 -3.34
N TRP A 474 -25.11 6.86 -4.28
CA TRP A 474 -24.42 5.62 -3.97
C TRP A 474 -23.28 5.84 -2.97
N HIS A 475 -22.40 6.80 -3.22
CA HIS A 475 -21.29 7.09 -2.32
C HIS A 475 -21.75 7.61 -0.96
N ASP A 476 -22.82 8.39 -0.89
CA ASP A 476 -23.41 8.82 0.37
C ASP A 476 -23.95 7.62 1.20
N LEU A 477 -24.69 6.70 0.57
CA LEU A 477 -25.13 5.47 1.21
C LEU A 477 -23.94 4.64 1.72
N MET A 478 -22.96 4.41 0.88
CA MET A 478 -21.76 3.63 1.21
C MET A 478 -20.98 4.26 2.37
N GLN A 479 -20.87 5.58 2.42
CA GLN A 479 -20.17 6.29 3.49
C GLN A 479 -20.91 6.17 4.83
N ARG A 480 -22.25 6.32 4.85
CA ARG A 480 -23.08 6.11 6.06
C ARG A 480 -22.92 4.68 6.60
N LEU A 481 -22.93 3.69 5.70
CA LEU A 481 -22.69 2.28 6.07
C LEU A 481 -21.28 2.09 6.63
N SER A 482 -20.24 2.64 5.97
CA SER A 482 -18.86 2.48 6.40
C SER A 482 -18.61 3.04 7.80
N ARG A 483 -19.09 4.25 8.10
CA ARG A 483 -18.96 4.85 9.43
C ARG A 483 -19.72 4.05 10.49
N SER A 484 -20.92 3.57 10.16
CA SER A 484 -21.71 2.70 11.06
C SER A 484 -21.01 1.38 11.32
N ILE A 485 -20.38 0.77 10.30
CA ILE A 485 -19.58 -0.46 10.44
C ILE A 485 -18.37 -0.22 11.36
N VAL A 486 -17.67 0.90 11.21
CA VAL A 486 -16.54 1.27 12.08
C VAL A 486 -16.98 1.36 13.54
N LEU A 487 -18.07 2.08 13.83
CA LEU A 487 -18.62 2.18 15.19
C LEU A 487 -18.98 0.78 15.74
N TYR A 488 -19.65 -0.03 14.94
CA TYR A 488 -20.11 -1.37 15.31
C TYR A 488 -18.97 -2.36 15.57
N LEU A 489 -17.93 -2.39 14.71
CA LEU A 489 -16.78 -3.27 14.90
C LEU A 489 -15.90 -2.83 16.08
N ASN A 490 -15.69 -1.53 16.26
CA ASN A 490 -14.92 -1.02 17.40
C ASN A 490 -15.58 -1.34 18.74
N ALA A 491 -16.92 -1.35 18.81
CA ALA A 491 -17.62 -1.79 20.01
C ALA A 491 -17.46 -3.30 20.28
N GLN A 492 -17.45 -4.13 19.24
CA GLN A 492 -17.16 -5.56 19.38
C GLN A 492 -15.71 -5.79 19.87
N ILE A 493 -14.74 -5.00 19.37
CA ILE A 493 -13.35 -5.04 19.84
C ILE A 493 -13.29 -4.65 21.32
N ALA A 494 -13.93 -3.55 21.69
CA ALA A 494 -13.98 -3.08 23.08
C ALA A 494 -14.65 -4.09 24.03
N ALA A 495 -15.61 -4.88 23.53
CA ALA A 495 -16.28 -5.94 24.28
C ALA A 495 -15.44 -7.22 24.40
N GLY A 496 -14.28 -7.30 23.75
CA GLY A 496 -13.33 -8.41 23.89
C GLY A 496 -13.19 -9.30 22.66
N ALA A 497 -13.51 -8.85 21.45
CA ALA A 497 -13.13 -9.53 20.21
C ALA A 497 -11.62 -9.33 19.94
N GLN A 498 -10.88 -10.42 19.72
CA GLN A 498 -9.44 -10.41 19.44
C GLN A 498 -9.11 -10.31 17.95
N ALA A 499 -10.08 -10.54 17.08
CA ALA A 499 -10.03 -10.30 15.65
C ALA A 499 -11.41 -9.90 15.16
N VAL A 500 -11.49 -9.24 14.00
CA VAL A 500 -12.78 -8.93 13.36
C VAL A 500 -12.76 -9.33 11.88
N GLN A 501 -13.92 -9.69 11.32
CA GLN A 501 -14.05 -10.04 9.92
C GLN A 501 -15.10 -9.19 9.21
N LEU A 502 -14.75 -8.65 8.04
CA LEU A 502 -15.68 -8.05 7.08
C LEU A 502 -16.11 -9.11 6.06
N PHE A 503 -17.42 -9.33 5.98
CA PHE A 503 -18.01 -10.24 5.01
C PHE A 503 -18.55 -9.49 3.78
N ASP A 504 -17.84 -9.57 2.66
CA ASP A 504 -18.30 -9.03 1.38
C ASP A 504 -18.83 -10.15 0.45
N SER A 505 -19.91 -10.78 0.90
CA SER A 505 -20.45 -12.01 0.30
C SER A 505 -21.04 -11.79 -1.10
N TRP A 506 -21.34 -10.55 -1.49
CA TRP A 506 -22.01 -10.24 -2.76
C TRP A 506 -21.16 -9.44 -3.75
N VAL A 507 -19.95 -9.03 -3.35
CA VAL A 507 -19.05 -8.20 -4.16
C VAL A 507 -18.61 -8.85 -5.46
N GLY A 508 -18.63 -10.17 -5.53
CA GLY A 508 -18.26 -10.93 -6.72
C GLY A 508 -19.09 -10.69 -7.98
N CYS A 509 -20.21 -9.98 -7.86
CA CYS A 509 -20.97 -9.51 -9.02
C CYS A 509 -20.34 -8.32 -9.75
N LEU A 510 -19.31 -7.69 -9.15
CA LEU A 510 -18.58 -6.54 -9.73
C LEU A 510 -17.37 -6.98 -10.52
N GLY A 511 -17.02 -6.17 -11.53
CA GLY A 511 -15.71 -6.21 -12.17
C GLY A 511 -14.70 -5.35 -11.41
N PRO A 512 -13.37 -5.51 -11.68
CA PRO A 512 -12.32 -4.74 -11.01
C PRO A 512 -12.49 -3.22 -11.12
N SER A 513 -12.93 -2.70 -12.28
CA SER A 513 -13.16 -1.27 -12.49
C SER A 513 -14.27 -0.74 -11.57
N ASP A 514 -15.39 -1.46 -11.47
CA ASP A 514 -16.52 -1.07 -10.62
C ASP A 514 -16.13 -1.13 -9.13
N TYR A 515 -15.41 -2.19 -8.73
CA TYR A 515 -14.92 -2.29 -7.36
C TYR A 515 -14.00 -1.10 -7.01
N ARG A 516 -13.09 -0.75 -7.89
CA ARG A 516 -12.17 0.38 -7.70
C ARG A 516 -12.94 1.71 -7.56
N THR A 517 -13.92 1.92 -8.42
CA THR A 517 -14.66 3.19 -8.46
C THR A 517 -15.66 3.32 -7.31
N TYR A 518 -16.38 2.25 -6.97
CA TYR A 518 -17.58 2.32 -6.14
C TYR A 518 -17.46 1.69 -4.76
N VAL A 519 -16.38 0.91 -4.48
CA VAL A 519 -16.25 0.14 -3.23
C VAL A 519 -14.95 0.41 -2.50
N LEU A 520 -13.81 0.43 -3.21
CA LEU A 520 -12.46 0.42 -2.64
C LEU A 520 -12.23 1.51 -1.57
N SER A 521 -12.63 2.75 -1.85
CA SER A 521 -12.46 3.88 -0.91
C SER A 521 -13.21 3.68 0.40
N HIS A 522 -14.37 3.06 0.34
CA HIS A 522 -15.22 2.81 1.51
C HIS A 522 -14.67 1.70 2.40
N ILE A 523 -14.09 0.65 1.81
CA ILE A 523 -13.36 -0.37 2.60
C ILE A 523 -12.13 0.24 3.26
N ARG A 524 -11.37 1.08 2.56
CA ARG A 524 -10.22 1.81 3.15
C ARG A 524 -10.62 2.68 4.34
N GLU A 525 -11.76 3.37 4.25
CA GLU A 525 -12.31 4.17 5.37
C GLU A 525 -12.58 3.28 6.59
N ILE A 526 -13.16 2.09 6.38
CA ILE A 526 -13.37 1.13 7.48
C ILE A 526 -12.04 0.69 8.07
N VAL A 527 -11.11 0.24 7.24
CA VAL A 527 -9.77 -0.22 7.71
C VAL A 527 -9.09 0.86 8.54
N ALA A 528 -9.14 2.12 8.08
CA ALA A 528 -8.54 3.27 8.77
C ALA A 528 -9.22 3.61 10.10
N GLY A 529 -10.53 3.37 10.21
CA GLY A 529 -11.33 3.71 11.39
C GLY A 529 -11.34 2.65 12.48
N LEU A 530 -10.81 1.43 12.23
CA LEU A 530 -10.78 0.38 13.23
C LEU A 530 -9.69 0.59 14.28
N THR A 531 -9.99 0.16 15.51
CA THR A 531 -9.04 0.16 16.63
C THR A 531 -7.75 -0.56 16.24
N PRO A 532 -6.59 0.09 16.32
CA PRO A 532 -5.30 -0.53 16.02
C PRO A 532 -5.03 -1.75 16.92
N GLY A 533 -4.23 -2.69 16.43
CA GLY A 533 -3.84 -3.87 17.19
C GLY A 533 -4.79 -5.06 17.08
N THR A 534 -6.00 -4.91 16.54
CA THR A 534 -6.93 -6.02 16.33
C THR A 534 -6.89 -6.46 14.88
N PRO A 535 -6.53 -7.72 14.54
CA PRO A 535 -6.50 -8.19 13.16
C PRO A 535 -7.84 -8.05 12.46
N LEU A 536 -7.81 -7.52 11.22
CA LEU A 536 -8.96 -7.49 10.32
C LEU A 536 -8.83 -8.54 9.23
N ILE A 537 -9.82 -9.41 9.13
CA ILE A 537 -9.99 -10.37 8.03
C ILE A 537 -10.95 -9.75 7.02
N HIS A 538 -10.49 -9.50 5.80
CA HIS A 538 -11.34 -9.02 4.70
C HIS A 538 -11.70 -10.19 3.78
N PHE A 539 -12.94 -10.66 3.83
CA PHE A 539 -13.43 -11.80 3.06
C PHE A 539 -14.39 -11.35 1.97
N GLY A 540 -14.00 -11.55 0.71
CA GLY A 540 -14.88 -11.40 -0.45
C GLY A 540 -15.01 -12.71 -1.20
N THR A 541 -16.14 -12.93 -1.88
CA THR A 541 -16.41 -14.18 -2.59
C THR A 541 -16.98 -13.93 -3.99
N GLY A 542 -16.82 -14.90 -4.87
CA GLY A 542 -17.47 -14.98 -6.17
C GLY A 542 -16.65 -14.49 -7.35
N ASN A 543 -15.63 -13.65 -7.15
CA ASN A 543 -14.80 -13.15 -8.25
C ASN A 543 -13.32 -13.01 -7.83
N PRO A 544 -12.47 -13.99 -8.16
CA PRO A 544 -11.04 -13.94 -7.82
C PRO A 544 -10.27 -12.76 -8.41
N THR A 545 -10.77 -12.14 -9.50
CA THR A 545 -10.10 -10.98 -10.11
C THR A 545 -10.14 -9.74 -9.21
N LEU A 546 -10.91 -9.76 -8.12
CA LEU A 546 -10.97 -8.70 -7.12
C LEU A 546 -9.90 -8.83 -6.03
N LEU A 547 -9.20 -9.96 -5.92
CA LEU A 547 -8.20 -10.20 -4.87
C LEU A 547 -7.11 -9.11 -4.77
N PRO A 548 -6.52 -8.61 -5.88
CA PRO A 548 -5.57 -7.50 -5.80
C PRO A 548 -6.16 -6.25 -5.17
N LEU A 549 -7.42 -5.95 -5.48
CA LEU A 549 -8.12 -4.77 -4.97
C LEU A 549 -8.56 -4.96 -3.50
N GLN A 550 -8.92 -6.18 -3.11
CA GLN A 550 -9.19 -6.50 -1.70
C GLN A 550 -7.92 -6.37 -0.86
N ALA A 551 -6.79 -6.84 -1.37
CA ALA A 551 -5.49 -6.63 -0.76
C ALA A 551 -5.13 -5.12 -0.70
N GLU A 552 -5.37 -4.37 -1.77
CA GLU A 552 -5.18 -2.92 -1.85
C GLU A 552 -6.08 -2.15 -0.87
N ALA A 553 -7.30 -2.64 -0.65
CA ALA A 553 -8.25 -2.04 0.30
C ALA A 553 -7.75 -2.07 1.75
N GLY A 554 -6.96 -3.08 2.09
CA GLY A 554 -6.40 -3.24 3.42
C GLY A 554 -6.95 -4.45 4.16
N GLY A 555 -6.53 -4.59 5.42
CA GLY A 555 -6.76 -5.76 6.26
C GLY A 555 -5.48 -6.56 6.46
N ASP A 556 -5.42 -7.29 7.55
CA ASP A 556 -4.24 -8.07 7.96
C ASP A 556 -4.29 -9.46 7.30
N VAL A 557 -5.50 -9.95 7.07
CA VAL A 557 -5.77 -11.26 6.47
C VAL A 557 -6.75 -11.09 5.30
N VAL A 558 -6.45 -11.66 4.15
CA VAL A 558 -7.38 -11.74 3.02
C VAL A 558 -8.06 -13.11 3.00
N GLY A 559 -9.38 -13.11 3.10
CA GLY A 559 -10.18 -14.33 2.98
C GLY A 559 -10.42 -14.68 1.52
N VAL A 560 -10.16 -15.93 1.16
CA VAL A 560 -10.21 -16.45 -0.22
C VAL A 560 -11.32 -17.48 -0.34
N ASP A 561 -12.14 -17.39 -1.39
CA ASP A 561 -13.12 -18.41 -1.69
C ASP A 561 -12.51 -19.58 -2.51
N TRP A 562 -13.29 -20.65 -2.72
CA TRP A 562 -12.79 -21.90 -3.34
C TRP A 562 -12.64 -21.86 -4.88
N ARG A 563 -12.91 -20.72 -5.54
CA ARG A 563 -12.92 -20.60 -7.02
C ARG A 563 -11.55 -20.31 -7.62
N ILE A 564 -10.53 -20.30 -6.80
CA ILE A 564 -9.13 -20.11 -7.20
C ILE A 564 -8.25 -20.99 -6.34
N ASP A 565 -7.15 -21.49 -6.88
CA ASP A 565 -6.15 -22.20 -6.09
C ASP A 565 -5.49 -21.26 -5.06
N LEU A 566 -5.25 -21.76 -3.85
CA LEU A 566 -4.72 -20.94 -2.76
C LEU A 566 -3.34 -20.37 -3.09
N ALA A 567 -2.50 -21.13 -3.81
CA ALA A 567 -1.18 -20.66 -4.23
C ALA A 567 -1.29 -19.45 -5.17
N ASP A 568 -2.14 -19.54 -6.20
CA ASP A 568 -2.36 -18.47 -7.17
C ASP A 568 -3.01 -17.23 -6.50
N ALA A 569 -3.93 -17.47 -5.57
CA ALA A 569 -4.54 -16.40 -4.78
C ALA A 569 -3.49 -15.67 -3.95
N TRP A 570 -2.63 -16.40 -3.22
CA TRP A 570 -1.64 -15.80 -2.35
C TRP A 570 -0.52 -15.08 -3.11
N GLU A 571 -0.13 -15.60 -4.28
CA GLU A 571 0.77 -14.90 -5.20
C GLU A 571 0.17 -13.57 -5.66
N THR A 572 -1.12 -13.58 -6.02
CA THR A 572 -1.86 -12.40 -6.47
C THR A 572 -2.04 -11.35 -5.37
N ILE A 573 -2.29 -11.79 -4.12
CA ILE A 573 -2.46 -10.94 -2.93
C ILE A 573 -1.12 -10.34 -2.49
N GLY A 574 -0.04 -11.09 -2.67
CA GLY A 574 1.28 -10.82 -2.12
C GLY A 574 1.53 -11.55 -0.79
N HIS A 575 2.74 -12.11 -0.63
CA HIS A 575 3.13 -12.90 0.54
C HIS A 575 3.42 -12.06 1.80
N ASP A 576 3.26 -10.77 1.70
CA ASP A 576 3.34 -9.84 2.81
C ASP A 576 2.02 -9.71 3.59
N ARG A 577 0.99 -10.50 3.22
CA ARG A 577 -0.29 -10.62 3.93
C ARG A 577 -0.58 -12.05 4.33
N ALA A 578 -1.34 -12.20 5.40
CA ALA A 578 -1.92 -13.50 5.76
C ALA A 578 -3.11 -13.82 4.84
N VAL A 579 -3.39 -15.10 4.66
CA VAL A 579 -4.56 -15.57 3.90
C VAL A 579 -5.39 -16.55 4.72
N GLN A 580 -6.71 -16.48 4.52
CA GLN A 580 -7.66 -17.40 5.12
C GLN A 580 -8.45 -18.13 4.04
N GLY A 581 -8.49 -19.45 4.10
CA GLY A 581 -9.28 -20.27 3.17
C GLY A 581 -8.58 -21.58 2.83
N ASN A 582 -8.98 -22.28 1.75
CA ASN A 582 -10.14 -21.96 0.91
C ASN A 582 -10.82 -23.24 0.39
N LEU A 583 -11.00 -24.22 1.27
CA LEU A 583 -11.61 -25.49 0.87
C LEU A 583 -13.07 -25.28 0.42
N ASP A 584 -13.49 -25.91 -0.69
CA ASP A 584 -14.89 -25.93 -1.12
C ASP A 584 -15.78 -26.55 -0.03
N PRO A 585 -16.79 -25.84 0.48
CA PRO A 585 -17.69 -26.37 1.50
C PRO A 585 -18.40 -27.68 1.11
N LEU A 586 -18.64 -27.91 -0.17
CA LEU A 586 -19.27 -29.14 -0.68
C LEU A 586 -18.39 -30.38 -0.47
N THR A 587 -17.08 -30.21 -0.32
CA THR A 587 -16.13 -31.29 0.00
C THR A 587 -16.54 -32.01 1.30
N LEU A 588 -17.12 -31.30 2.26
CA LEU A 588 -17.57 -31.89 3.52
C LEU A 588 -18.77 -32.85 3.39
N LEU A 589 -19.38 -32.96 2.20
CA LEU A 589 -20.41 -33.94 1.90
C LEU A 589 -19.86 -35.27 1.36
N ALA A 590 -18.54 -35.30 1.06
CA ALA A 590 -17.85 -36.48 0.55
C ALA A 590 -17.41 -37.43 1.68
N ASP A 591 -16.76 -38.54 1.29
CA ASP A 591 -16.09 -39.42 2.23
C ASP A 591 -14.81 -38.79 2.82
N LYS A 592 -14.31 -39.38 3.89
CA LYS A 592 -13.15 -38.86 4.62
C LYS A 592 -11.86 -38.86 3.79
N ASP A 593 -11.70 -39.81 2.88
CA ASP A 593 -10.50 -39.91 2.01
C ASP A 593 -10.49 -38.73 1.03
N THR A 594 -11.63 -38.40 0.43
CA THR A 594 -11.80 -37.24 -0.42
C THR A 594 -11.58 -35.94 0.35
N ILE A 595 -12.13 -35.80 1.58
CA ILE A 595 -11.91 -34.63 2.44
C ILE A 595 -10.41 -34.47 2.74
N ALA A 596 -9.73 -35.55 3.11
CA ALA A 596 -8.30 -35.55 3.40
C ALA A 596 -7.45 -35.16 2.19
N ALA A 597 -7.76 -35.71 1.01
CA ALA A 597 -7.07 -35.37 -0.24
C ALA A 597 -7.20 -33.87 -0.58
N ARG A 598 -8.43 -33.35 -0.57
CA ARG A 598 -8.71 -31.94 -0.89
C ARG A 598 -8.16 -30.97 0.16
N ALA A 599 -8.18 -31.33 1.45
CA ALA A 599 -7.55 -30.53 2.49
C ALA A 599 -6.01 -30.52 2.35
N THR A 600 -5.41 -31.65 1.93
CA THR A 600 -3.98 -31.72 1.63
C THR A 600 -3.60 -30.79 0.49
N GLU A 601 -4.37 -30.73 -0.60
CA GLU A 601 -4.13 -29.79 -1.71
C GLU A 601 -4.07 -28.34 -1.23
N VAL A 602 -4.98 -27.91 -0.35
CA VAL A 602 -4.98 -26.54 0.22
C VAL A 602 -3.76 -26.31 1.11
N LEU A 603 -3.38 -27.28 1.95
CA LEU A 603 -2.20 -27.19 2.81
C LEU A 603 -0.90 -27.15 2.00
N ASP A 604 -0.79 -27.99 0.96
CA ASP A 604 0.38 -28.03 0.06
C ASP A 604 0.51 -26.71 -0.73
N ALA A 605 -0.61 -26.13 -1.18
CA ALA A 605 -0.64 -24.84 -1.84
C ALA A 605 -0.14 -23.71 -0.93
N ALA A 606 -0.42 -23.77 0.37
CA ALA A 606 0.12 -22.84 1.36
C ALA A 606 1.63 -23.04 1.61
N ASN A 607 2.18 -24.20 1.28
CA ASN A 607 3.60 -24.55 1.36
C ASN A 607 4.24 -24.24 2.73
N ASN A 608 3.52 -24.50 3.81
CA ASN A 608 3.95 -24.20 5.20
C ASN A 608 4.35 -22.74 5.45
N ARG A 609 3.96 -21.81 4.58
CA ARG A 609 4.27 -20.38 4.74
C ARG A 609 3.55 -19.83 5.96
N PRO A 610 4.21 -19.01 6.83
CA PRO A 610 3.54 -18.30 7.92
C PRO A 610 2.44 -17.39 7.41
N GLY A 611 1.28 -17.37 8.10
CA GLY A 611 0.13 -16.54 7.73
C GLY A 611 -1.01 -17.29 7.04
N HIS A 612 -0.98 -18.62 6.94
CA HIS A 612 -2.13 -19.41 6.49
C HIS A 612 -3.07 -19.72 7.67
N ILE A 613 -4.35 -19.39 7.51
CA ILE A 613 -5.46 -19.79 8.38
C ILE A 613 -6.37 -20.68 7.54
N PHE A 614 -6.48 -21.96 7.90
CA PHE A 614 -7.36 -22.87 7.16
C PHE A 614 -8.82 -22.55 7.45
N ASN A 615 -9.61 -22.44 6.41
CA ASN A 615 -11.06 -22.29 6.47
C ASN A 615 -11.70 -22.88 5.21
N LEU A 616 -13.03 -22.99 5.21
CA LEU A 616 -13.77 -23.19 3.98
C LEU A 616 -13.79 -21.88 3.17
N GLY A 617 -13.94 -21.99 1.85
CA GLY A 617 -14.15 -20.84 0.98
C GLY A 617 -15.53 -20.16 1.13
N HIS A 618 -16.41 -20.70 1.98
CA HIS A 618 -17.70 -20.15 2.43
C HIS A 618 -18.16 -20.89 3.69
N GLY A 619 -19.35 -20.57 4.20
CA GLY A 619 -19.89 -21.20 5.41
C GLY A 619 -20.24 -22.67 5.24
N VAL A 620 -20.15 -23.43 6.35
CA VAL A 620 -20.60 -24.83 6.45
C VAL A 620 -22.06 -24.96 5.97
N LEU A 621 -22.35 -25.99 5.18
CA LEU A 621 -23.68 -26.23 4.65
C LEU A 621 -24.58 -26.95 5.68
N GLN A 622 -25.88 -26.73 5.57
CA GLN A 622 -26.87 -27.37 6.47
C GLN A 622 -26.82 -28.91 6.41
N GLN A 623 -26.44 -29.47 5.27
CA GLN A 623 -26.40 -30.91 5.00
C GLN A 623 -25.07 -31.55 5.47
N THR A 624 -24.09 -30.78 5.90
CA THR A 624 -22.79 -31.29 6.32
C THR A 624 -22.92 -32.25 7.51
N PRO A 625 -22.38 -33.47 7.45
CA PRO A 625 -22.24 -34.31 8.63
C PRO A 625 -21.28 -33.67 9.64
N VAL A 626 -21.68 -33.60 10.90
CA VAL A 626 -20.84 -33.00 11.97
C VAL A 626 -19.49 -33.71 12.07
N GLU A 627 -19.51 -35.04 11.91
CA GLU A 627 -18.33 -35.90 11.96
C GLU A 627 -17.30 -35.55 10.86
N ASN A 628 -17.77 -35.10 9.69
CA ASN A 628 -16.93 -34.67 8.59
C ASN A 628 -16.27 -33.31 8.88
N ALA A 629 -17.03 -32.38 9.47
CA ALA A 629 -16.47 -31.09 9.91
C ALA A 629 -15.41 -31.29 11.00
N LYS A 630 -15.68 -32.15 12.00
CA LYS A 630 -14.71 -32.51 13.03
C LYS A 630 -13.49 -33.22 12.45
N PHE A 631 -13.70 -34.19 11.55
CA PHE A 631 -12.61 -34.89 10.88
C PHE A 631 -11.69 -33.92 10.13
N LEU A 632 -12.26 -32.94 9.43
CA LEU A 632 -11.46 -31.91 8.73
C LEU A 632 -10.57 -31.16 9.73
N VAL A 633 -11.13 -30.72 10.87
CA VAL A 633 -10.37 -29.97 11.90
C VAL A 633 -9.21 -30.81 12.45
N ASP A 634 -9.48 -32.06 12.84
CA ASP A 634 -8.48 -32.97 13.37
C ASP A 634 -7.40 -33.27 12.31
N PHE A 635 -7.80 -33.54 11.07
CA PHE A 635 -6.90 -33.83 9.95
C PHE A 635 -5.97 -32.66 9.60
N VAL A 636 -6.50 -31.43 9.49
CA VAL A 636 -5.70 -30.24 9.16
C VAL A 636 -4.64 -30.01 10.23
N ARG A 637 -4.99 -30.14 11.50
CA ARG A 637 -4.08 -29.96 12.62
C ARG A 637 -2.98 -31.04 12.62
N GLU A 638 -3.34 -32.31 12.44
CA GLU A 638 -2.38 -33.42 12.39
C GLU A 638 -1.45 -33.31 11.17
N LYS A 639 -2.01 -33.07 9.98
CA LYS A 639 -1.26 -33.03 8.73
C LYS A 639 -0.30 -31.84 8.66
N SER A 640 -0.62 -30.72 9.29
CA SER A 640 0.21 -29.50 9.28
C SER A 640 1.07 -29.32 10.54
N ALA A 641 1.13 -30.30 11.43
CA ALA A 641 1.99 -30.26 12.62
C ALA A 641 3.48 -30.14 12.23
N ARG A 642 4.24 -29.31 12.96
CA ARG A 642 5.64 -28.93 12.66
C ARG A 642 6.55 -29.27 13.83
#